data_9a9dded8df2ad04dcb764a79567abed2
#
_entry.id   9a9dded8df2ad04dcb764a79567abed2
#
_cell.length_a   1.000
_cell.length_b   1.000
_cell.length_c   1.000
_cell.angle_alpha   90.00
_cell.angle_beta   90.00
_cell.angle_gamma   90.00
#
_symmetry.space_group_name_H-M   'P 1'
#
loop_
_entity.id
_entity.type
_entity.pdbx_description
1 polymer ?
#
loop_
_entity_poly.entity_id
_entity_poly.type
_entity_poly.pdbx_seq_one_letter_code
_entity_poly.pdbx_strand_id
1 'polypeptide(L)'
;MSLAIVGGPGTGKTTVLLERYRQAVARDGAERALLLAPTPFALDAMRRRLGEAAGTTFGELAADLTGARIVDDIAAEALFERAAGPLLSLDWPEIVDASVDVEVSGLRMPSRFLESAFRLVRKLRESAISPETFLQTSQVGATNFYGHTPNLAHSDLLMYTKEAHRGSLAVDAKELQRQFRHEISLAKILAKLYRSYVELQEREGVMTGRDAIVEAIAAIETRPGLRATVRERWTSVFVDEAQELNLGELGLLQAIRGEALDGVTLAGDPNGATGTFRGARPDRVFALATERFECAVRHRSRQTADPGATHLRLYRARDQRAEAAFVADHVADLIRNGAAPDEIAVVFRSVRHARAYEDALLARDVPAISVGDANVFEDPRALDAIALLWNVVDPFRHDYLLRTLAGPAVALSDATLATLCGEPPDAQTLLFEEDDASPQTRAKRWDPRRDLRLGWNVIRGEADPSLSETARARVERFRGLREGWVEGSGRLALGDLARLVWSEGLAPRGTPASAAARAQTAILRRLLARIDRFAERMPNATMRDFLVDAEARAQSQFESCEETSDAGFARLISVEAARGSEFDHVIVPNAKPGAFPRWYVPDSFVYSPNLGTVAKDNVGDATEARTAKFSYYVYRTKARERYNDEERRAFNYALARARKTVLVTAWDRPTRGLTAPEFLQELRAARPLGSEDLTPA
;
A
#
# COMPACT_ATOMS: atom_id res chain seq x y z
N MET A 1 -16.20 20.16 -26.82
CA MET A 1 -17.24 19.60 -25.95
C MET A 1 -16.65 18.43 -25.16
N SER A 2 -16.98 18.34 -23.89
CA SER A 2 -16.59 17.22 -22.99
C SER A 2 -17.82 16.35 -22.69
N LEU A 3 -17.61 15.01 -22.59
CA LEU A 3 -18.69 14.05 -22.36
C LEU A 3 -18.45 13.26 -21.09
N ALA A 4 -19.44 13.17 -20.21
CA ALA A 4 -19.45 12.24 -19.09
C ALA A 4 -20.37 11.03 -19.38
N ILE A 5 -19.80 9.83 -19.37
CA ILE A 5 -20.53 8.56 -19.43
C ILE A 5 -20.70 8.08 -17.98
N VAL A 6 -21.88 8.24 -17.43
CA VAL A 6 -22.16 7.98 -16.03
C VAL A 6 -23.12 6.82 -15.82
N GLY A 7 -22.99 6.15 -14.68
CA GLY A 7 -23.89 5.06 -14.29
C GLY A 7 -23.31 4.23 -13.15
N GLY A 8 -24.14 3.43 -12.52
CA GLY A 8 -23.71 2.52 -11.45
C GLY A 8 -22.81 1.37 -11.92
N PRO A 9 -22.36 0.49 -11.02
CA PRO A 9 -21.62 -0.69 -11.38
C PRO A 9 -22.37 -1.60 -12.35
N GLY A 10 -21.66 -2.14 -13.34
CA GLY A 10 -22.23 -3.11 -14.29
C GLY A 10 -23.13 -2.53 -15.39
N THR A 11 -23.16 -1.21 -15.57
CA THR A 11 -23.98 -0.55 -16.61
C THR A 11 -23.27 -0.41 -17.97
N GLY A 12 -22.05 -0.95 -18.14
CA GLY A 12 -21.36 -0.94 -19.43
C GLY A 12 -20.57 0.33 -19.76
N LYS A 13 -20.36 1.24 -18.80
CA LYS A 13 -19.62 2.51 -19.01
C LYS A 13 -18.28 2.33 -19.71
N THR A 14 -17.42 1.45 -19.17
CA THR A 14 -16.11 1.14 -19.76
C THR A 14 -16.24 0.58 -21.18
N THR A 15 -17.26 -0.23 -21.47
CA THR A 15 -17.51 -0.76 -22.81
C THR A 15 -17.84 0.36 -23.79
N VAL A 16 -18.71 1.29 -23.41
CA VAL A 16 -19.05 2.46 -24.21
C VAL A 16 -17.83 3.36 -24.43
N LEU A 17 -17.03 3.59 -23.37
CA LEU A 17 -15.79 4.37 -23.45
C LEU A 17 -14.80 3.74 -24.45
N LEU A 18 -14.52 2.44 -24.33
CA LEU A 18 -13.56 1.74 -25.19
C LEU A 18 -14.05 1.67 -26.65
N GLU A 19 -15.35 1.54 -26.89
CA GLU A 19 -15.90 1.60 -28.25
C GLU A 19 -15.72 2.98 -28.87
N ARG A 20 -15.97 4.05 -28.12
CA ARG A 20 -15.70 5.43 -28.57
C ARG A 20 -14.21 5.67 -28.82
N TYR A 21 -13.34 5.09 -28.00
CA TYR A 21 -11.90 5.13 -28.22
C TYR A 21 -11.53 4.46 -29.55
N ARG A 22 -12.02 3.23 -29.82
CA ARG A 22 -11.78 2.54 -31.11
C ARG A 22 -12.26 3.36 -32.31
N GLN A 23 -13.42 4.00 -32.19
CA GLN A 23 -13.96 4.87 -33.25
C GLN A 23 -13.07 6.11 -33.46
N ALA A 24 -12.54 6.71 -32.40
CA ALA A 24 -11.62 7.84 -32.51
C ALA A 24 -10.29 7.41 -33.16
N VAL A 25 -9.74 6.27 -32.76
CA VAL A 25 -8.53 5.68 -33.38
C VAL A 25 -8.76 5.41 -34.88
N ALA A 26 -9.91 4.83 -35.24
CA ALA A 26 -10.23 4.56 -36.65
C ALA A 26 -10.40 5.83 -37.49
N ARG A 27 -10.89 6.93 -36.89
CA ARG A 27 -11.12 8.20 -37.58
C ARG A 27 -9.89 9.09 -37.67
N ASP A 28 -9.15 9.24 -36.55
CA ASP A 28 -8.14 10.27 -36.39
C ASP A 28 -6.71 9.71 -36.24
N GLY A 29 -6.56 8.39 -36.07
CA GLY A 29 -5.28 7.70 -35.79
C GLY A 29 -5.04 7.50 -34.28
N ALA A 30 -4.28 6.46 -33.96
CA ALA A 30 -3.97 6.10 -32.57
C ALA A 30 -3.12 7.18 -31.84
N GLU A 31 -2.30 7.91 -32.58
CA GLU A 31 -1.45 8.98 -32.04
C GLU A 31 -2.25 10.21 -31.60
N ARG A 32 -3.51 10.36 -32.03
CA ARG A 32 -4.41 11.46 -31.66
C ARG A 32 -5.42 11.11 -30.60
N ALA A 33 -5.52 9.82 -30.25
CA ALA A 33 -6.43 9.30 -29.23
C ALA A 33 -5.64 8.86 -27.99
N LEU A 34 -5.83 9.56 -26.88
CA LEU A 34 -5.18 9.25 -25.61
C LEU A 34 -6.15 8.51 -24.69
N LEU A 35 -5.78 7.30 -24.24
CA LEU A 35 -6.53 6.52 -23.25
C LEU A 35 -5.80 6.57 -21.91
N LEU A 36 -6.49 7.03 -20.88
CA LEU A 36 -5.92 7.24 -19.53
C LEU A 36 -6.67 6.43 -18.47
N ALA A 37 -5.88 5.88 -17.54
CA ALA A 37 -6.39 5.25 -16.34
C ALA A 37 -5.76 5.86 -15.08
N PRO A 38 -6.51 5.96 -13.96
CA PRO A 38 -5.98 6.48 -12.70
C PRO A 38 -5.01 5.53 -11.99
N THR A 39 -5.01 4.25 -12.36
CA THR A 39 -4.13 3.22 -11.77
C THR A 39 -3.67 2.22 -12.81
N PRO A 40 -2.48 1.57 -12.61
CA PRO A 40 -2.03 0.48 -13.46
C PRO A 40 -3.04 -0.67 -13.55
N PHE A 41 -3.71 -1.01 -12.46
CA PHE A 41 -4.72 -2.08 -12.43
C PHE A 41 -5.92 -1.78 -13.34
N ALA A 42 -6.40 -0.53 -13.33
CA ALA A 42 -7.47 -0.10 -14.24
C ALA A 42 -7.00 -0.12 -15.70
N LEU A 43 -5.76 0.31 -15.96
CA LEU A 43 -5.15 0.27 -17.28
C LEU A 43 -5.05 -1.16 -17.82
N ASP A 44 -4.57 -2.09 -17.02
CA ASP A 44 -4.47 -3.51 -17.41
C ASP A 44 -5.84 -4.13 -17.68
N ALA A 45 -6.86 -3.75 -16.91
CA ALA A 45 -8.23 -4.18 -17.17
C ALA A 45 -8.76 -3.66 -18.51
N MET A 46 -8.43 -2.43 -18.90
CA MET A 46 -8.79 -1.88 -20.22
C MET A 46 -8.01 -2.57 -21.34
N ARG A 47 -6.70 -2.79 -21.18
CA ARG A 47 -5.86 -3.50 -22.16
C ARG A 47 -6.36 -4.91 -22.44
N ARG A 48 -6.75 -5.67 -21.41
CA ARG A 48 -7.37 -7.00 -21.59
C ARG A 48 -8.65 -6.95 -22.42
N ARG A 49 -9.47 -5.89 -22.27
CA ARG A 49 -10.71 -5.73 -23.04
C ARG A 49 -10.48 -5.24 -24.47
N LEU A 50 -9.43 -4.46 -24.70
CA LEU A 50 -9.03 -4.00 -26.02
C LEU A 50 -8.33 -5.09 -26.82
N GLY A 51 -7.60 -6.00 -26.16
CA GLY A 51 -6.73 -7.01 -26.77
C GLY A 51 -5.40 -6.42 -27.26
N GLU A 52 -5.05 -5.22 -26.84
CA GLU A 52 -3.85 -4.50 -27.26
C GLU A 52 -3.25 -3.68 -26.09
N ALA A 53 -1.97 -3.32 -26.21
CA ALA A 53 -1.22 -2.55 -25.19
C ALA A 53 -1.45 -1.03 -25.33
N ALA A 54 -2.73 -0.60 -25.46
CA ALA A 54 -3.09 0.81 -25.59
C ALA A 54 -3.22 1.51 -24.23
N GLY A 55 -3.06 2.83 -24.23
CA GLY A 55 -3.27 3.67 -23.07
C GLY A 55 -2.08 3.76 -22.12
N THR A 56 -2.17 4.67 -21.16
CA THR A 56 -1.15 4.95 -20.15
C THR A 56 -1.78 5.43 -18.85
N THR A 57 -1.01 5.51 -17.78
CA THR A 57 -1.42 6.16 -16.53
C THR A 57 -1.07 7.64 -16.55
N PHE A 58 -1.68 8.44 -15.67
CA PHE A 58 -1.37 9.87 -15.55
C PHE A 58 0.11 10.10 -15.17
N GLY A 59 0.66 9.26 -14.29
CA GLY A 59 2.06 9.38 -13.88
C GLY A 59 3.05 9.07 -15.01
N GLU A 60 2.80 8.02 -15.80
CA GLU A 60 3.60 7.67 -16.98
C GLU A 60 3.53 8.76 -18.04
N LEU A 61 2.33 9.26 -18.34
CA LEU A 61 2.16 10.38 -19.28
C LEU A 61 2.95 11.63 -18.84
N ALA A 62 2.87 11.95 -17.55
CA ALA A 62 3.58 13.11 -17.01
C ALA A 62 5.11 12.91 -17.05
N ALA A 63 5.59 11.70 -16.81
CA ALA A 63 6.99 11.35 -16.96
C ALA A 63 7.50 11.55 -18.38
N ASP A 64 6.73 11.10 -19.37
CA ASP A 64 7.05 11.28 -20.79
C ASP A 64 7.10 12.77 -21.17
N LEU A 65 6.18 13.58 -20.62
CA LEU A 65 6.14 15.02 -20.90
C LEU A 65 7.28 15.81 -20.25
N THR A 66 7.76 15.36 -19.09
CA THR A 66 8.84 16.03 -18.35
C THR A 66 10.22 15.50 -18.69
N GLY A 67 10.33 14.27 -19.22
CA GLY A 67 11.58 13.55 -19.41
C GLY A 67 12.21 13.10 -18.09
N ALA A 68 11.43 13.09 -16.99
CA ALA A 68 11.92 12.73 -15.68
C ALA A 68 12.09 11.24 -15.51
N ARG A 69 13.11 10.83 -14.76
CA ARG A 69 13.29 9.45 -14.34
C ARG A 69 12.38 9.15 -13.16
N ILE A 70 11.41 8.25 -13.36
CA ILE A 70 10.48 7.90 -12.32
C ILE A 70 11.11 6.96 -11.30
N VAL A 71 10.91 7.27 -10.03
CA VAL A 71 11.26 6.46 -8.86
C VAL A 71 9.98 6.07 -8.11
N ASP A 72 10.05 4.97 -7.36
CA ASP A 72 8.97 4.55 -6.49
C ASP A 72 8.93 5.36 -5.18
N ASP A 73 7.86 5.18 -4.41
CA ASP A 73 7.65 5.91 -3.16
C ASP A 73 8.72 5.63 -2.10
N ILE A 74 9.36 4.46 -2.13
CA ILE A 74 10.42 4.09 -1.18
C ILE A 74 11.69 4.88 -1.48
N ALA A 75 12.08 4.95 -2.76
CA ALA A 75 13.21 5.78 -3.17
C ALA A 75 12.93 7.28 -2.96
N ALA A 76 11.69 7.70 -3.13
CA ALA A 76 11.27 9.07 -2.85
C ALA A 76 11.31 9.41 -1.36
N GLU A 77 10.94 8.47 -0.47
CA GLU A 77 11.06 8.62 0.98
C GLU A 77 12.53 8.78 1.40
N ALA A 78 13.41 7.92 0.88
CA ALA A 78 14.86 8.03 1.11
C ALA A 78 15.42 9.36 0.58
N LEU A 79 14.93 9.84 -0.56
CA LEU A 79 15.28 11.15 -1.09
C LEU A 79 14.81 12.30 -0.18
N PHE A 80 13.60 12.18 0.36
CA PHE A 80 13.05 13.14 1.32
C PHE A 80 13.87 13.18 2.61
N GLU A 81 14.26 12.03 3.16
CA GLU A 81 15.14 11.95 4.33
C GLU A 81 16.51 12.58 4.07
N ARG A 82 17.10 12.35 2.88
CA ARG A 82 18.36 13.00 2.47
C ARG A 82 18.22 14.51 2.34
N ALA A 83 17.10 15.00 1.80
CA ALA A 83 16.81 16.42 1.70
C ALA A 83 16.61 17.07 3.09
N ALA A 84 16.07 16.31 4.04
CA ALA A 84 15.85 16.74 5.41
C ALA A 84 17.15 16.75 6.26
N GLY A 85 18.11 15.87 5.97
CA GLY A 85 19.33 15.70 6.77
C GLY A 85 20.06 16.99 7.13
N PRO A 86 20.38 17.89 6.17
CA PRO A 86 21.01 19.18 6.47
C PRO A 86 20.16 20.07 7.38
N LEU A 87 18.84 20.03 7.27
CA LEU A 87 17.93 20.82 8.08
C LEU A 87 17.81 20.30 9.52
N LEU A 88 17.97 18.99 9.71
CA LEU A 88 17.95 18.36 11.03
C LEU A 88 19.25 18.52 11.79
N SER A 89 20.36 18.77 11.11
CA SER A 89 21.69 19.00 11.70
C SER A 89 21.97 20.47 12.02
N LEU A 90 21.15 21.39 11.48
CA LEU A 90 21.24 22.81 11.82
C LEU A 90 20.58 23.09 13.19
N ASP A 91 21.09 24.10 13.88
CA ASP A 91 20.47 24.55 15.13
C ASP A 91 18.99 24.88 14.91
N TRP A 92 18.11 24.15 15.58
CA TRP A 92 16.67 24.34 15.51
C TRP A 92 16.18 25.79 15.69
N PRO A 93 16.85 26.65 16.47
CA PRO A 93 16.50 28.08 16.60
C PRO A 93 16.45 28.86 15.28
N GLU A 94 17.21 28.47 14.28
CA GLU A 94 17.16 29.13 12.96
C GLU A 94 15.92 28.72 12.14
N ILE A 95 15.35 27.55 12.43
CA ILE A 95 14.18 27.01 11.74
C ILE A 95 12.90 27.34 12.47
N VAL A 96 12.97 27.34 13.78
CA VAL A 96 11.86 27.59 14.69
C VAL A 96 12.11 28.92 15.38
N ASP A 97 11.19 29.84 15.25
CA ASP A 97 11.19 31.08 16.05
C ASP A 97 11.37 30.72 17.53
N ALA A 98 12.38 31.29 18.19
CA ALA A 98 12.70 31.00 19.59
C ALA A 98 11.55 31.25 20.59
N SER A 99 10.46 31.87 20.15
CA SER A 99 9.22 32.04 20.90
C SER A 99 8.33 30.80 20.89
N VAL A 100 8.67 29.75 20.11
CA VAL A 100 7.91 28.51 20.02
C VAL A 100 8.50 27.49 20.97
N ASP A 101 7.69 27.13 21.95
CA ASP A 101 7.94 25.98 22.80
C ASP A 101 7.99 24.71 21.94
N VAL A 102 9.20 24.26 21.62
CA VAL A 102 9.45 23.15 20.68
C VAL A 102 9.17 21.80 21.32
N GLU A 103 8.24 21.70 22.24
CA GLU A 103 7.61 20.44 22.58
C GLU A 103 6.71 19.92 21.46
N VAL A 104 7.21 19.98 20.23
CA VAL A 104 6.65 19.20 19.14
C VAL A 104 7.03 17.76 19.41
N SER A 105 6.15 17.05 20.04
CA SER A 105 6.30 15.65 20.44
C SER A 105 6.75 14.72 19.30
N GLY A 106 6.52 15.10 18.05
CA GLY A 106 7.03 14.40 16.87
C GLY A 106 8.54 14.52 16.69
N LEU A 107 9.19 15.58 17.17
CA LEU A 107 10.63 15.82 17.02
C LEU A 107 11.49 14.97 17.98
N ARG A 108 10.90 14.42 19.03
CA ARG A 108 11.60 13.44 19.89
C ARG A 108 11.93 12.12 19.15
N MET A 109 11.25 11.85 18.02
CA MET A 109 11.49 10.68 17.19
C MET A 109 11.63 11.12 15.73
N PRO A 110 12.81 11.58 15.29
CA PRO A 110 13.03 12.17 13.96
C PRO A 110 12.54 11.31 12.80
N SER A 111 12.76 10.00 12.85
CA SER A 111 12.30 9.08 11.80
C SER A 111 10.77 9.07 11.63
N ARG A 112 10.01 9.03 12.73
CA ARG A 112 8.54 9.11 12.68
C ARG A 112 8.03 10.48 12.23
N PHE A 113 8.75 11.53 12.60
CA PHE A 113 8.43 12.86 12.13
C PHE A 113 8.61 12.96 10.61
N LEU A 114 9.74 12.51 10.08
CA LEU A 114 10.03 12.51 8.65
C LEU A 114 9.06 11.65 7.85
N GLU A 115 8.77 10.44 8.31
CA GLU A 115 7.75 9.58 7.72
C GLU A 115 6.38 10.28 7.63
N SER A 116 5.96 10.92 8.73
CA SER A 116 4.69 11.66 8.78
C SER A 116 4.69 12.89 7.89
N ALA A 117 5.81 13.61 7.81
CA ALA A 117 5.99 14.76 6.93
C ALA A 117 5.97 14.34 5.45
N PHE A 118 6.65 13.25 5.11
CA PHE A 118 6.63 12.71 3.74
C PHE A 118 5.21 12.26 3.33
N ARG A 119 4.46 11.63 4.20
CA ARG A 119 3.04 11.29 3.95
C ARG A 119 2.20 12.53 3.64
N LEU A 120 2.42 13.62 4.37
CA LEU A 120 1.74 14.88 4.09
C LEU A 120 2.16 15.44 2.74
N VAL A 121 3.47 15.51 2.44
CA VAL A 121 3.98 16.01 1.16
C VAL A 121 3.38 15.23 -0.02
N ARG A 122 3.30 13.90 0.08
CA ARG A 122 2.63 13.07 -0.94
C ARG A 122 1.19 13.53 -1.22
N LYS A 123 0.40 13.78 -0.16
CA LYS A 123 -0.98 14.25 -0.30
C LYS A 123 -1.08 15.66 -0.91
N LEU A 124 -0.12 16.52 -0.58
CA LEU A 124 -0.04 17.86 -1.17
C LEU A 124 0.26 17.76 -2.68
N ARG A 125 1.17 16.87 -3.07
CA ARG A 125 1.48 16.60 -4.49
C ARG A 125 0.29 16.00 -5.24
N GLU A 126 -0.46 15.08 -4.65
CA GLU A 126 -1.71 14.54 -5.22
C GLU A 126 -2.77 15.64 -5.47
N SER A 127 -2.68 16.73 -4.74
CA SER A 127 -3.56 17.91 -4.88
C SER A 127 -2.95 19.05 -5.69
N ALA A 128 -1.78 18.86 -6.28
CA ALA A 128 -0.99 19.86 -6.99
C ALA A 128 -0.73 21.15 -6.16
N ILE A 129 -0.47 20.99 -4.87
CA ILE A 129 -0.18 22.11 -3.96
C ILE A 129 1.34 22.26 -3.83
N SER A 130 1.87 23.42 -4.25
CA SER A 130 3.30 23.73 -4.11
C SER A 130 3.68 24.04 -2.65
N PRO A 131 5.00 24.00 -2.29
CA PRO A 131 5.47 24.37 -0.96
C PRO A 131 5.03 25.80 -0.54
N GLU A 132 5.02 26.75 -1.48
CA GLU A 132 4.62 28.15 -1.26
C GLU A 132 3.11 28.25 -1.00
N THR A 133 2.30 27.63 -1.87
CA THR A 133 0.85 27.57 -1.71
C THR A 133 0.46 26.88 -0.40
N PHE A 134 1.15 25.79 -0.06
CA PHE A 134 0.94 25.08 1.20
C PHE A 134 1.20 25.99 2.42
N LEU A 135 2.33 26.73 2.45
CA LEU A 135 2.64 27.63 3.54
C LEU A 135 1.63 28.76 3.65
N GLN A 136 1.34 29.43 2.53
CA GLN A 136 0.40 30.55 2.48
C GLN A 136 -1.00 30.14 2.96
N THR A 137 -1.54 29.06 2.40
CA THR A 137 -2.89 28.58 2.75
C THR A 137 -2.96 28.04 4.16
N SER A 138 -1.87 27.43 4.67
CA SER A 138 -1.80 27.00 6.08
C SER A 138 -1.85 28.17 7.03
N GLN A 139 -1.12 29.27 6.74
CA GLN A 139 -1.14 30.47 7.54
C GLN A 139 -2.50 31.16 7.53
N VAL A 140 -3.11 31.30 6.36
CA VAL A 140 -4.44 31.90 6.21
C VAL A 140 -5.50 31.04 6.90
N GLY A 141 -5.47 29.72 6.70
CA GLY A 141 -6.42 28.79 7.33
C GLY A 141 -6.33 28.82 8.85
N ALA A 142 -5.12 28.76 9.42
CA ALA A 142 -4.92 28.85 10.86
C ALA A 142 -5.37 30.23 11.40
N THR A 143 -5.02 31.33 10.72
CA THR A 143 -5.44 32.69 11.13
C THR A 143 -6.94 32.83 11.13
N ASN A 144 -7.61 32.36 10.10
CA ASN A 144 -9.08 32.41 10.02
C ASN A 144 -9.72 31.51 11.09
N PHE A 145 -9.22 30.31 11.29
CA PHE A 145 -9.76 29.37 12.27
C PHE A 145 -9.64 29.93 13.70
N TYR A 146 -8.44 30.33 14.13
CA TYR A 146 -8.20 30.84 15.48
C TYR A 146 -8.70 32.27 15.69
N GLY A 147 -8.74 33.09 14.64
CA GLY A 147 -9.31 34.47 14.72
C GLY A 147 -10.81 34.51 14.95
N HIS A 148 -11.55 33.46 14.55
CA HIS A 148 -12.99 33.37 14.70
C HIS A 148 -13.44 32.52 15.89
N THR A 149 -12.51 31.89 16.60
CA THR A 149 -12.79 30.93 17.69
C THR A 149 -13.26 31.55 19.02
N PRO A 150 -13.17 32.86 19.33
CA PRO A 150 -13.71 33.40 20.59
C PRO A 150 -15.23 33.21 20.70
N ASN A 151 -15.92 32.82 19.65
CA ASN A 151 -17.37 32.63 19.71
C ASN A 151 -17.68 31.18 20.13
N LEU A 152 -17.73 30.94 21.43
CA LEU A 152 -18.11 29.69 22.10
C LEU A 152 -19.48 29.10 21.71
N ALA A 153 -20.22 29.78 20.84
CA ALA A 153 -21.50 29.35 20.32
C ALA A 153 -21.39 28.40 19.08
N HIS A 154 -20.18 28.08 18.64
CA HIS A 154 -20.00 27.17 17.51
C HIS A 154 -20.35 25.73 17.91
N SER A 155 -21.21 25.05 17.14
CA SER A 155 -21.66 23.68 17.39
C SER A 155 -20.49 22.68 17.51
N ASP A 156 -19.41 22.93 16.79
CA ASP A 156 -18.18 22.10 16.81
C ASP A 156 -17.41 22.26 18.14
N LEU A 157 -17.41 23.45 18.72
CA LEU A 157 -16.81 23.72 20.02
C LEU A 157 -17.61 23.05 21.14
N LEU A 158 -18.94 23.04 21.03
CA LEU A 158 -19.82 22.35 21.97
C LEU A 158 -19.63 20.83 21.94
N MET A 159 -19.38 20.25 20.79
CA MET A 159 -19.07 18.82 20.67
C MET A 159 -17.70 18.51 21.26
N TYR A 160 -16.69 19.34 20.99
CA TYR A 160 -15.38 19.24 21.60
C TYR A 160 -15.42 19.29 23.12
N THR A 161 -16.14 20.29 23.69
CA THR A 161 -16.30 20.41 25.11
C THR A 161 -17.09 19.25 25.73
N LYS A 162 -18.08 18.69 25.06
CA LYS A 162 -18.81 17.51 25.54
C LYS A 162 -17.95 16.23 25.58
N GLU A 163 -17.10 15.99 24.60
CA GLU A 163 -16.16 14.85 24.65
C GLU A 163 -14.98 15.11 25.60
N ALA A 164 -14.48 16.34 25.64
CA ALA A 164 -13.44 16.74 26.58
C ALA A 164 -13.93 16.75 28.03
N HIS A 165 -15.24 16.92 28.29
CA HIS A 165 -15.85 16.85 29.63
C HIS A 165 -15.75 15.49 30.31
N ARG A 166 -15.41 14.46 29.64
CA ARG A 166 -14.92 13.24 30.29
C ARG A 166 -13.56 13.44 30.95
N GLY A 167 -12.94 14.64 30.81
CA GLY A 167 -11.67 15.03 31.39
C GLY A 167 -11.44 16.51 31.60
N SER A 168 -12.42 17.30 32.07
CA SER A 168 -12.30 18.70 32.59
C SER A 168 -11.31 19.63 31.85
N LEU A 169 -11.45 19.86 30.56
CA LEU A 169 -10.63 20.79 29.80
C LEU A 169 -11.41 22.05 29.45
N ALA A 170 -11.12 23.12 30.20
CA ALA A 170 -11.46 24.46 29.74
C ALA A 170 -10.43 24.90 28.72
N VAL A 171 -10.86 25.13 27.48
CA VAL A 171 -10.02 25.70 26.42
C VAL A 171 -9.89 27.20 26.72
N ASP A 172 -8.75 27.60 27.26
CA ASP A 172 -8.52 29.03 27.55
C ASP A 172 -7.91 29.74 26.33
N ALA A 173 -8.02 31.06 26.31
CA ALA A 173 -7.52 31.90 25.22
C ALA A 173 -5.97 31.80 25.06
N LYS A 174 -5.24 31.56 26.13
CA LYS A 174 -3.78 31.42 26.10
C LYS A 174 -3.38 30.12 25.45
N GLU A 175 -4.10 29.04 25.70
CA GLU A 175 -3.88 27.75 25.09
C GLU A 175 -4.19 27.77 23.58
N LEU A 176 -5.29 28.41 23.17
CA LEU A 176 -5.59 28.62 21.76
C LEU A 176 -4.51 29.42 21.04
N GLN A 177 -3.98 30.48 21.68
CA GLN A 177 -2.91 31.29 21.14
C GLN A 177 -1.60 30.50 21.05
N ARG A 178 -1.32 29.62 22.01
CA ARG A 178 -0.19 28.70 21.98
C ARG A 178 -0.32 27.72 20.83
N GLN A 179 -1.48 27.07 20.65
CA GLN A 179 -1.76 26.16 19.56
C GLN A 179 -1.64 26.84 18.19
N PHE A 180 -2.16 28.04 18.03
CA PHE A 180 -2.03 28.83 16.81
C PHE A 180 -0.56 29.05 16.43
N ARG A 181 0.25 29.57 17.36
CA ARG A 181 1.68 29.80 17.10
C ARG A 181 2.41 28.51 16.74
N HIS A 182 2.10 27.44 17.45
CA HIS A 182 2.67 26.12 17.18
C HIS A 182 2.32 25.60 15.77
N GLU A 183 1.08 25.75 15.33
CA GLU A 183 0.66 25.31 13.99
C GLU A 183 1.31 26.13 12.87
N ILE A 184 1.46 27.43 13.07
CA ILE A 184 2.19 28.30 12.11
C ILE A 184 3.66 27.89 11.98
N SER A 185 4.32 27.59 13.09
CA SER A 185 5.71 27.15 13.07
C SER A 185 5.89 25.78 12.45
N LEU A 186 4.99 24.86 12.76
CA LEU A 186 4.96 23.54 12.12
C LEU A 186 4.78 23.67 10.59
N ALA A 187 3.87 24.53 10.14
CA ALA A 187 3.67 24.78 8.71
C ALA A 187 4.94 25.30 8.04
N LYS A 188 5.69 26.22 8.69
CA LYS A 188 6.98 26.73 8.18
C LYS A 188 8.02 25.62 8.05
N ILE A 189 8.15 24.76 9.08
CA ILE A 189 9.10 23.63 9.07
C ILE A 189 8.75 22.66 7.94
N LEU A 190 7.49 22.24 7.85
CA LEU A 190 7.03 21.30 6.83
C LEU A 190 7.17 21.88 5.41
N ALA A 191 6.90 23.17 5.22
CA ALA A 191 7.10 23.85 3.93
C ALA A 191 8.59 23.89 3.54
N LYS A 192 9.50 24.11 4.50
CA LYS A 192 10.94 24.10 4.25
C LYS A 192 11.43 22.71 3.86
N LEU A 193 11.02 21.68 4.58
CA LEU A 193 11.31 20.28 4.24
C LEU A 193 10.78 19.91 2.85
N TYR A 194 9.56 20.31 2.57
CA TYR A 194 8.93 20.08 1.26
C TYR A 194 9.69 20.77 0.13
N ARG A 195 10.10 22.03 0.31
CA ARG A 195 10.89 22.77 -0.69
C ARG A 195 12.24 22.09 -0.93
N SER A 196 12.97 21.74 0.13
CA SER A 196 14.26 21.05 0.00
C SER A 196 14.15 19.71 -0.72
N TYR A 197 13.04 19.00 -0.53
CA TYR A 197 12.74 17.77 -1.27
C TYR A 197 12.56 18.04 -2.77
N VAL A 198 11.78 19.05 -3.14
CA VAL A 198 11.57 19.44 -4.55
C VAL A 198 12.89 19.85 -5.21
N GLU A 199 13.66 20.71 -4.56
CA GLU A 199 14.97 21.16 -5.04
C GLU A 199 15.96 19.98 -5.25
N LEU A 200 15.91 18.97 -4.38
CA LEU A 200 16.74 17.77 -4.53
C LEU A 200 16.26 16.88 -5.68
N GLN A 201 14.94 16.74 -5.87
CA GLN A 201 14.36 16.03 -7.02
C GLN A 201 14.80 16.66 -8.35
N GLU A 202 14.69 17.98 -8.47
CA GLU A 202 15.10 18.72 -9.67
C GLU A 202 16.60 18.54 -9.95
N ARG A 203 17.44 18.65 -8.93
CA ARG A 203 18.89 18.49 -9.05
C ARG A 203 19.31 17.09 -9.49
N GLU A 204 18.63 16.05 -9.02
CA GLU A 204 18.93 14.66 -9.36
C GLU A 204 18.16 14.16 -10.60
N GLY A 205 17.21 14.94 -11.11
CA GLY A 205 16.38 14.57 -12.26
C GLY A 205 15.50 13.35 -12.00
N VAL A 206 15.08 13.13 -10.73
CA VAL A 206 14.26 12.01 -10.31
C VAL A 206 13.00 12.48 -9.60
N MET A 207 11.87 11.81 -9.86
CA MET A 207 10.60 12.14 -9.20
C MET A 207 9.64 10.95 -9.20
N THR A 208 8.63 10.99 -8.35
CA THR A 208 7.53 10.02 -8.43
C THR A 208 6.57 10.39 -9.55
N GLY A 209 5.69 9.46 -9.96
CA GLY A 209 4.64 9.78 -10.95
C GLY A 209 3.72 10.92 -10.50
N ARG A 210 3.50 11.11 -9.19
CA ARG A 210 2.73 12.24 -8.65
C ARG A 210 3.48 13.56 -8.80
N ASP A 211 4.77 13.55 -8.53
CA ASP A 211 5.62 14.74 -8.70
C ASP A 211 5.69 15.12 -10.16
N ALA A 212 5.84 14.14 -11.06
CA ALA A 212 5.86 14.36 -12.50
C ALA A 212 4.55 15.03 -13.01
N ILE A 213 3.39 14.70 -12.42
CA ILE A 213 2.12 15.36 -12.77
C ILE A 213 2.18 16.85 -12.46
N VAL A 214 2.69 17.24 -11.31
CA VAL A 214 2.81 18.66 -10.91
C VAL A 214 3.77 19.40 -11.84
N GLU A 215 4.91 18.81 -12.13
CA GLU A 215 5.91 19.38 -13.04
C GLU A 215 5.42 19.43 -14.49
N ALA A 216 4.67 18.44 -14.96
CA ALA A 216 4.07 18.46 -16.29
C ALA A 216 3.02 19.58 -16.43
N ILE A 217 2.20 19.81 -15.41
CA ILE A 217 1.26 20.95 -15.38
C ILE A 217 2.03 22.26 -15.53
N ALA A 218 3.04 22.48 -14.66
CA ALA A 218 3.86 23.70 -14.70
C ALA A 218 4.57 23.88 -16.06
N ALA A 219 5.12 22.79 -16.63
CA ALA A 219 5.78 22.83 -17.93
C ALA A 219 4.82 23.20 -19.06
N ILE A 220 3.60 22.64 -19.08
CA ILE A 220 2.58 22.97 -20.09
C ILE A 220 2.09 24.41 -19.93
N GLU A 221 1.94 24.91 -18.71
CA GLU A 221 1.48 26.27 -18.44
C GLU A 221 2.50 27.33 -18.80
N THR A 222 3.79 27.07 -18.52
CA THR A 222 4.87 28.03 -18.72
C THR A 222 5.49 27.98 -20.11
N ARG A 223 5.30 26.88 -20.88
CA ARG A 223 5.90 26.69 -22.22
C ARG A 223 4.81 26.66 -23.31
N PRO A 224 4.49 27.79 -23.97
CA PRO A 224 3.41 27.84 -24.98
C PRO A 224 3.59 26.86 -26.15
N GLY A 225 4.84 26.60 -26.56
CA GLY A 225 5.14 25.60 -27.60
C GLY A 225 4.76 24.16 -27.18
N LEU A 226 5.08 23.77 -25.96
CA LEU A 226 4.69 22.46 -25.42
C LEU A 226 3.17 22.35 -25.32
N ARG A 227 2.51 23.40 -24.84
CA ARG A 227 1.03 23.44 -24.77
C ARG A 227 0.38 23.25 -26.14
N ALA A 228 0.88 23.91 -27.17
CA ALA A 228 0.38 23.74 -28.53
C ALA A 228 0.58 22.32 -29.03
N THR A 229 1.81 21.78 -28.92
CA THR A 229 2.15 20.41 -29.34
C THR A 229 1.26 19.36 -28.67
N VAL A 230 1.04 19.46 -27.37
CA VAL A 230 0.23 18.51 -26.60
C VAL A 230 -1.24 18.56 -27.04
N ARG A 231 -1.77 19.76 -27.28
CA ARG A 231 -3.16 19.97 -27.74
C ARG A 231 -3.40 19.46 -29.16
N GLU A 232 -2.42 19.63 -30.04
CA GLU A 232 -2.48 19.14 -31.42
C GLU A 232 -2.33 17.62 -31.49
N ARG A 233 -1.47 17.07 -30.65
CA ARG A 233 -1.21 15.62 -30.58
C ARG A 233 -2.43 14.85 -30.11
N TRP A 234 -3.03 15.23 -28.99
CA TRP A 234 -4.18 14.51 -28.42
C TRP A 234 -5.48 15.27 -28.55
N THR A 235 -6.15 15.08 -29.68
CA THR A 235 -7.44 15.72 -29.96
C THR A 235 -8.59 15.07 -29.23
N SER A 236 -8.49 13.78 -28.91
CA SER A 236 -9.47 12.99 -28.17
C SER A 236 -8.84 12.30 -26.97
N VAL A 237 -9.36 12.53 -25.77
CA VAL A 237 -8.85 11.96 -24.52
C VAL A 237 -9.97 11.15 -23.85
N PHE A 238 -9.67 9.94 -23.46
CA PHE A 238 -10.59 8.98 -22.83
C PHE A 238 -10.09 8.58 -21.45
N VAL A 239 -10.93 8.73 -20.44
CA VAL A 239 -10.58 8.46 -19.05
C VAL A 239 -11.60 7.49 -18.44
N ASP A 240 -11.15 6.30 -18.03
CA ASP A 240 -11.97 5.37 -17.26
C ASP A 240 -11.81 5.59 -15.75
N GLU A 241 -12.79 5.13 -14.96
CA GLU A 241 -12.84 5.29 -13.50
C GLU A 241 -12.61 6.77 -13.06
N ALA A 242 -13.18 7.71 -13.81
CA ALA A 242 -12.96 9.15 -13.63
C ALA A 242 -13.35 9.66 -12.23
N GLN A 243 -14.18 8.94 -11.48
CA GLN A 243 -14.48 9.27 -10.07
C GLN A 243 -13.27 9.15 -9.14
N GLU A 244 -12.21 8.46 -9.58
CA GLU A 244 -10.98 8.28 -8.78
C GLU A 244 -9.94 9.38 -9.03
N LEU A 245 -10.18 10.29 -9.97
CA LEU A 245 -9.24 11.37 -10.28
C LEU A 245 -9.07 12.32 -9.09
N ASN A 246 -7.82 12.55 -8.71
CA ASN A 246 -7.43 13.59 -7.77
C ASN A 246 -7.30 14.97 -8.47
N LEU A 247 -7.02 16.01 -7.69
CA LEU A 247 -6.91 17.38 -8.25
C LEU A 247 -5.69 17.56 -9.15
N GLY A 248 -4.58 16.87 -8.90
CA GLY A 248 -3.41 16.90 -9.77
C GLY A 248 -3.68 16.28 -11.13
N GLU A 249 -4.32 15.10 -11.16
CA GLU A 249 -4.72 14.43 -12.41
C GLU A 249 -5.74 15.24 -13.20
N LEU A 250 -6.71 15.86 -12.50
CA LEU A 250 -7.65 16.78 -13.12
C LEU A 250 -6.94 18.02 -13.70
N GLY A 251 -6.00 18.60 -12.94
CA GLY A 251 -5.19 19.73 -13.38
C GLY A 251 -4.37 19.40 -14.62
N LEU A 252 -3.81 18.19 -14.72
CA LEU A 252 -3.10 17.75 -15.92
C LEU A 252 -4.05 17.66 -17.13
N LEU A 253 -5.25 17.11 -16.96
CA LEU A 253 -6.27 17.11 -18.04
C LEU A 253 -6.62 18.52 -18.48
N GLN A 254 -6.78 19.45 -17.55
CA GLN A 254 -7.08 20.86 -17.85
C GLN A 254 -5.89 21.56 -18.54
N ALA A 255 -4.65 21.28 -18.14
CA ALA A 255 -3.47 21.80 -18.81
C ALA A 255 -3.41 21.32 -20.28
N ILE A 256 -3.74 20.05 -20.53
CA ILE A 256 -3.74 19.43 -21.87
C ILE A 256 -4.94 19.94 -22.70
N ARG A 257 -6.16 19.96 -22.15
CA ARG A 257 -7.39 20.17 -22.94
C ARG A 257 -8.16 21.44 -22.62
N GLY A 258 -7.62 22.28 -21.71
CA GLY A 258 -8.27 23.51 -21.26
C GLY A 258 -9.28 23.28 -20.14
N GLU A 259 -9.72 24.36 -19.51
CA GLU A 259 -10.64 24.34 -18.36
C GLU A 259 -11.96 23.59 -18.63
N ALA A 260 -12.50 23.67 -19.88
CA ALA A 260 -13.73 23.01 -20.29
C ALA A 260 -13.55 21.53 -20.69
N LEU A 261 -12.34 20.98 -20.61
CA LEU A 261 -11.98 19.60 -20.99
C LEU A 261 -12.43 19.25 -22.43
N ASP A 262 -12.18 20.13 -23.40
CA ASP A 262 -12.59 19.91 -24.78
C ASP A 262 -12.01 18.65 -25.39
N GLY A 263 -12.89 17.78 -25.94
CA GLY A 263 -12.50 16.50 -26.53
C GLY A 263 -12.23 15.39 -25.50
N VAL A 264 -12.55 15.62 -24.20
CA VAL A 264 -12.40 14.62 -23.15
C VAL A 264 -13.71 13.84 -22.98
N THR A 265 -13.60 12.51 -22.94
CA THR A 265 -14.68 11.59 -22.55
C THR A 265 -14.32 10.96 -21.22
N LEU A 266 -15.12 11.23 -20.18
CA LEU A 266 -14.98 10.71 -18.83
C LEU A 266 -15.97 9.56 -18.62
N ALA A 267 -15.53 8.39 -18.19
CA ALA A 267 -16.42 7.31 -17.77
C ALA A 267 -16.27 7.01 -16.28
N GLY A 268 -17.39 6.88 -15.55
CA GLY A 268 -17.32 6.57 -14.14
C GLY A 268 -18.67 6.57 -13.43
N ASP A 269 -18.60 6.30 -12.12
CA ASP A 269 -19.73 6.39 -11.20
C ASP A 269 -19.49 7.56 -10.23
N PRO A 270 -20.22 8.68 -10.36
CA PRO A 270 -20.00 9.83 -9.47
C PRO A 270 -20.14 9.52 -7.98
N ASN A 271 -20.90 8.46 -7.64
CA ASN A 271 -21.11 8.01 -6.25
C ASN A 271 -20.19 6.87 -5.83
N GLY A 272 -19.35 6.38 -6.75
CA GLY A 272 -18.53 5.19 -6.57
C GLY A 272 -17.08 5.45 -6.13
N ALA A 273 -16.69 6.68 -5.83
CA ALA A 273 -15.32 7.01 -5.47
C ALA A 273 -14.87 6.29 -4.19
N THR A 274 -13.75 5.60 -4.27
CA THR A 274 -13.09 4.87 -3.17
C THR A 274 -11.70 5.42 -2.85
N GLY A 275 -11.24 6.43 -3.58
CA GLY A 275 -9.94 7.08 -3.46
C GLY A 275 -10.00 8.49 -2.88
N THR A 276 -11.05 8.84 -2.10
CA THR A 276 -11.17 10.20 -1.53
C THR A 276 -10.05 10.51 -0.53
N PHE A 277 -9.47 9.48 0.11
CA PHE A 277 -8.27 9.61 0.94
C PHE A 277 -7.01 10.01 0.15
N ARG A 278 -7.00 9.76 -1.17
CA ARG A 278 -5.97 10.21 -2.14
C ARG A 278 -6.38 11.47 -2.87
N GLY A 279 -7.39 12.18 -2.38
CA GLY A 279 -7.83 13.43 -2.96
C GLY A 279 -8.77 13.30 -4.16
N ALA A 280 -9.38 12.13 -4.43
CA ALA A 280 -10.36 11.97 -5.48
C ALA A 280 -11.57 12.92 -5.28
N ARG A 281 -11.96 13.63 -6.35
CA ARG A 281 -12.99 14.67 -6.32
C ARG A 281 -14.02 14.50 -7.44
N PRO A 282 -14.82 13.40 -7.39
CA PRO A 282 -15.83 13.13 -8.42
C PRO A 282 -16.81 14.31 -8.61
N ASP A 283 -17.14 15.02 -7.53
CA ASP A 283 -17.98 16.21 -7.55
C ASP A 283 -17.45 17.28 -8.49
N ARG A 284 -16.15 17.52 -8.50
CA ARG A 284 -15.50 18.49 -9.40
C ARG A 284 -15.31 17.93 -10.81
N VAL A 285 -14.85 16.69 -10.92
CA VAL A 285 -14.53 16.06 -12.21
C VAL A 285 -15.76 16.00 -13.12
N PHE A 286 -16.88 15.47 -12.63
CA PHE A 286 -18.09 15.33 -13.44
C PHE A 286 -18.88 16.64 -13.65
N ALA A 287 -18.65 17.65 -12.80
CA ALA A 287 -19.25 18.98 -12.99
C ALA A 287 -18.67 19.74 -14.20
N LEU A 288 -17.49 19.37 -14.69
CA LEU A 288 -16.86 20.01 -15.86
C LEU A 288 -17.38 19.48 -17.20
N ALA A 289 -18.06 18.34 -17.21
CA ALA A 289 -18.56 17.76 -18.44
C ALA A 289 -19.76 18.61 -19.00
N THR A 290 -19.65 18.99 -20.26
CA THR A 290 -20.72 19.78 -20.96
C THR A 290 -21.88 18.91 -21.40
N GLU A 291 -21.62 17.62 -21.63
CA GLU A 291 -22.64 16.64 -22.01
C GLU A 291 -22.60 15.46 -21.05
N ARG A 292 -23.76 14.85 -20.83
CA ARG A 292 -23.87 13.69 -19.94
C ARG A 292 -24.67 12.58 -20.62
N PHE A 293 -24.07 11.40 -20.70
CA PHE A 293 -24.74 10.19 -21.14
C PHE A 293 -24.91 9.24 -19.97
N GLU A 294 -26.13 8.88 -19.64
CA GLU A 294 -26.44 7.99 -18.51
C GLU A 294 -26.66 6.56 -19.00
N CYS A 295 -25.82 5.67 -18.51
CA CYS A 295 -25.97 4.23 -18.69
C CYS A 295 -26.98 3.71 -17.67
N ALA A 296 -28.27 3.73 -18.01
CA ALA A 296 -29.36 3.34 -17.11
C ALA A 296 -29.55 1.82 -17.00
N VAL A 297 -29.21 1.07 -18.08
CA VAL A 297 -29.40 -0.39 -18.11
C VAL A 297 -28.29 -1.09 -17.37
N ARG A 298 -28.65 -1.86 -16.36
CA ARG A 298 -27.72 -2.72 -15.65
C ARG A 298 -27.64 -4.08 -16.35
N HIS A 299 -26.47 -4.38 -16.92
CA HIS A 299 -26.19 -5.69 -17.52
C HIS A 299 -25.84 -6.75 -16.48
N ARG A 300 -25.54 -6.31 -15.23
CA ARG A 300 -25.25 -7.17 -14.09
C ARG A 300 -25.99 -6.62 -12.89
N SER A 301 -26.92 -7.42 -12.36
CA SER A 301 -27.64 -7.07 -11.14
C SER A 301 -26.77 -7.39 -9.92
N ARG A 302 -26.66 -6.42 -9.00
CA ARG A 302 -25.88 -6.57 -7.77
C ARG A 302 -26.42 -5.82 -6.58
N GLN A 303 -27.48 -5.11 -6.79
CA GLN A 303 -28.27 -4.66 -5.68
C GLN A 303 -29.28 -5.75 -5.38
N THR A 304 -29.22 -6.14 -4.20
CA THR A 304 -29.93 -7.11 -3.42
C THR A 304 -31.47 -7.18 -3.59
N ALA A 305 -32.05 -6.35 -4.46
CA ALA A 305 -33.48 -6.28 -4.70
C ALA A 305 -33.93 -6.72 -6.11
N ASP A 306 -32.98 -7.07 -7.01
CA ASP A 306 -33.33 -7.46 -8.38
C ASP A 306 -33.49 -8.97 -8.55
N PRO A 307 -34.55 -9.46 -9.25
CA PRO A 307 -34.79 -10.91 -9.44
C PRO A 307 -33.74 -11.67 -10.25
N GLY A 308 -32.79 -10.96 -10.90
CA GLY A 308 -31.62 -11.54 -11.58
C GLY A 308 -30.33 -11.37 -10.82
N ALA A 309 -30.42 -11.08 -9.53
CA ALA A 309 -29.29 -10.80 -8.69
C ALA A 309 -28.31 -11.96 -8.61
N THR A 310 -27.05 -11.62 -8.59
CA THR A 310 -25.94 -12.47 -8.17
C THR A 310 -26.30 -13.13 -6.83
N HIS A 311 -26.21 -14.45 -6.73
CA HIS A 311 -26.52 -15.16 -5.48
C HIS A 311 -25.61 -14.64 -4.37
N LEU A 312 -26.20 -14.00 -3.37
CA LEU A 312 -25.50 -13.52 -2.19
C LEU A 312 -25.59 -14.56 -1.08
N ARG A 313 -24.44 -14.99 -0.59
CA ARG A 313 -24.32 -15.88 0.57
C ARG A 313 -23.63 -15.18 1.71
N LEU A 314 -24.12 -15.40 2.92
CA LEU A 314 -23.58 -14.86 4.15
C LEU A 314 -23.12 -16.00 5.06
N TYR A 315 -21.96 -15.84 5.71
CA TYR A 315 -21.46 -16.83 6.64
C TYR A 315 -20.73 -16.18 7.82
N ARG A 316 -20.97 -16.68 9.04
CA ARG A 316 -20.30 -16.23 10.24
C ARG A 316 -19.55 -17.38 10.89
N ALA A 317 -18.26 -17.25 11.03
CA ALA A 317 -17.39 -18.23 11.66
C ALA A 317 -17.14 -17.89 13.14
N ARG A 318 -16.79 -18.90 13.91
CA ARG A 318 -16.40 -18.75 15.32
C ARG A 318 -15.06 -18.04 15.50
N ASP A 319 -14.13 -18.22 14.57
CA ASP A 319 -12.80 -17.66 14.59
C ASP A 319 -12.24 -17.52 13.16
N GLN A 320 -11.06 -16.85 13.02
CA GLN A 320 -10.42 -16.61 11.74
C GLN A 320 -10.03 -17.91 11.00
N ARG A 321 -9.59 -18.94 11.74
CA ARG A 321 -9.22 -20.23 11.13
C ARG A 321 -10.42 -20.92 10.52
N ALA A 322 -11.53 -20.93 11.23
CA ALA A 322 -12.78 -21.51 10.75
C ALA A 322 -13.32 -20.73 9.53
N GLU A 323 -13.20 -19.39 9.52
CA GLU A 323 -13.55 -18.58 8.36
C GLU A 323 -12.67 -18.90 7.16
N ALA A 324 -11.34 -18.90 7.35
CA ALA A 324 -10.39 -19.22 6.28
C ALA A 324 -10.58 -20.64 5.72
N ALA A 325 -10.85 -21.61 6.59
CA ALA A 325 -11.16 -22.98 6.18
C ALA A 325 -12.45 -23.04 5.35
N PHE A 326 -13.52 -22.39 5.80
CA PHE A 326 -14.79 -22.34 5.07
C PHE A 326 -14.64 -21.66 3.70
N VAL A 327 -13.93 -20.53 3.64
CA VAL A 327 -13.64 -19.83 2.37
C VAL A 327 -12.86 -20.74 1.43
N ALA A 328 -11.85 -21.44 1.94
CA ALA A 328 -11.02 -22.34 1.12
C ALA A 328 -11.81 -23.56 0.62
N ASP A 329 -12.69 -24.15 1.46
CA ASP A 329 -13.61 -25.22 1.04
C ASP A 329 -14.56 -24.73 -0.06
N HIS A 330 -15.14 -23.54 0.12
CA HIS A 330 -16.03 -22.93 -0.87
C HIS A 330 -15.33 -22.68 -2.21
N VAL A 331 -14.09 -22.15 -2.21
CA VAL A 331 -13.31 -21.95 -3.44
C VAL A 331 -12.97 -23.28 -4.11
N ALA A 332 -12.56 -24.29 -3.33
CA ALA A 332 -12.30 -25.62 -3.85
C ALA A 332 -13.55 -26.26 -4.48
N ASP A 333 -14.73 -26.05 -3.89
CA ASP A 333 -16.00 -26.48 -4.45
C ASP A 333 -16.34 -25.78 -5.76
N LEU A 334 -16.13 -24.48 -5.86
CA LEU A 334 -16.32 -23.74 -7.11
C LEU A 334 -15.43 -24.31 -8.24
N ILE A 335 -14.16 -24.57 -7.93
CA ILE A 335 -13.22 -25.15 -8.91
C ILE A 335 -13.64 -26.56 -9.31
N ARG A 336 -14.02 -27.40 -8.35
CA ARG A 336 -14.54 -28.75 -8.65
C ARG A 336 -15.81 -28.73 -9.52
N ASN A 337 -16.60 -27.68 -9.41
CA ASN A 337 -17.80 -27.46 -10.21
C ASN A 337 -17.51 -26.72 -11.55
N GLY A 338 -16.23 -26.59 -11.92
CA GLY A 338 -15.81 -26.11 -13.24
C GLY A 338 -15.47 -24.63 -13.32
N ALA A 339 -15.42 -23.89 -12.22
CA ALA A 339 -14.93 -22.51 -12.23
C ALA A 339 -13.40 -22.51 -12.43
N ALA A 340 -12.90 -21.64 -13.31
CA ALA A 340 -11.46 -21.43 -13.45
C ALA A 340 -10.92 -20.64 -12.22
N PRO A 341 -9.73 -20.98 -11.70
CA PRO A 341 -9.19 -20.29 -10.51
C PRO A 341 -9.08 -18.78 -10.68
N ASP A 342 -8.70 -18.30 -11.86
CA ASP A 342 -8.55 -16.87 -12.19
C ASP A 342 -9.89 -16.12 -12.34
N GLU A 343 -11.03 -16.83 -12.36
CA GLU A 343 -12.37 -16.27 -12.27
C GLU A 343 -12.88 -16.11 -10.82
N ILE A 344 -12.06 -16.49 -9.83
CA ILE A 344 -12.38 -16.43 -8.42
C ILE A 344 -11.51 -15.38 -7.72
N ALA A 345 -12.13 -14.42 -7.05
CA ALA A 345 -11.44 -13.43 -6.24
C ALA A 345 -11.88 -13.44 -4.79
N VAL A 346 -10.92 -13.47 -3.88
CA VAL A 346 -11.11 -13.21 -2.45
C VAL A 346 -10.68 -11.75 -2.21
N VAL A 347 -11.66 -10.86 -2.03
CA VAL A 347 -11.44 -9.41 -2.02
C VAL A 347 -11.36 -8.90 -0.59
N PHE A 348 -10.21 -8.37 -0.22
CA PHE A 348 -9.92 -7.80 1.09
C PHE A 348 -9.91 -6.28 1.04
N ARG A 349 -10.17 -5.62 2.17
CA ARG A 349 -9.86 -4.20 2.30
C ARG A 349 -8.34 -3.96 2.27
N SER A 350 -7.55 -4.91 2.76
CA SER A 350 -6.10 -4.99 2.66
C SER A 350 -5.67 -6.45 2.64
N VAL A 351 -4.83 -6.83 1.70
CA VAL A 351 -4.33 -8.21 1.58
C VAL A 351 -3.30 -8.59 2.65
N ARG A 352 -2.86 -7.64 3.48
CA ARG A 352 -2.05 -7.94 4.67
C ARG A 352 -2.73 -8.93 5.63
N HIS A 353 -4.04 -9.04 5.56
CA HIS A 353 -4.83 -10.03 6.32
C HIS A 353 -5.11 -11.33 5.57
N ALA A 354 -4.60 -11.49 4.35
CA ALA A 354 -4.92 -12.62 3.48
C ALA A 354 -4.16 -13.92 3.82
N ARG A 355 -3.07 -13.83 4.60
CA ARG A 355 -2.16 -14.98 4.82
C ARG A 355 -2.86 -16.24 5.29
N ALA A 356 -3.73 -16.15 6.29
CA ALA A 356 -4.46 -17.32 6.80
C ALA A 356 -5.35 -17.98 5.73
N TYR A 357 -5.90 -17.19 4.82
CA TYR A 357 -6.73 -17.67 3.72
C TYR A 357 -5.90 -18.29 2.61
N GLU A 358 -4.74 -17.71 2.30
CA GLU A 358 -3.79 -18.28 1.35
C GLU A 358 -3.31 -19.65 1.82
N ASP A 359 -2.89 -19.77 3.08
CA ASP A 359 -2.45 -21.04 3.67
C ASP A 359 -3.59 -22.09 3.65
N ALA A 360 -4.82 -21.69 3.92
CA ALA A 360 -5.98 -22.57 3.87
C ALA A 360 -6.31 -23.04 2.44
N LEU A 361 -6.15 -22.19 1.43
CA LEU A 361 -6.32 -22.52 0.02
C LEU A 361 -5.24 -23.49 -0.46
N LEU A 362 -3.98 -23.19 -0.16
CA LEU A 362 -2.84 -24.05 -0.52
C LEU A 362 -2.94 -25.42 0.13
N ALA A 363 -3.45 -25.51 1.37
CA ALA A 363 -3.71 -26.79 2.06
C ALA A 363 -4.78 -27.65 1.35
N ARG A 364 -5.60 -27.07 0.48
CA ARG A 364 -6.61 -27.75 -0.36
C ARG A 364 -6.17 -27.91 -1.81
N ASP A 365 -4.89 -27.72 -2.05
CA ASP A 365 -4.29 -27.71 -3.39
C ASP A 365 -4.94 -26.71 -4.37
N VAL A 366 -5.46 -25.59 -3.83
CA VAL A 366 -5.97 -24.47 -4.63
C VAL A 366 -4.85 -23.46 -4.82
N PRO A 367 -4.38 -23.24 -6.05
CA PRO A 367 -3.37 -22.24 -6.31
C PRO A 367 -3.92 -20.83 -6.08
N ALA A 368 -3.29 -20.11 -5.17
CA ALA A 368 -3.70 -18.77 -4.76
C ALA A 368 -2.50 -17.82 -4.74
N ILE A 369 -2.75 -16.54 -5.05
CA ILE A 369 -1.73 -15.51 -5.08
C ILE A 369 -2.30 -14.17 -4.57
N SER A 370 -1.51 -13.46 -3.78
CA SER A 370 -1.86 -12.13 -3.26
C SER A 370 -1.46 -11.02 -4.23
N VAL A 371 -2.40 -10.06 -4.46
CA VAL A 371 -2.26 -8.93 -5.38
C VAL A 371 -2.74 -7.63 -4.70
N GLY A 372 -2.00 -6.55 -4.87
CA GLY A 372 -2.32 -5.24 -4.30
C GLY A 372 -1.33 -4.82 -3.23
N ASP A 373 -1.80 -4.42 -2.05
CA ASP A 373 -0.99 -3.93 -0.93
C ASP A 373 -0.23 -5.06 -0.17
N ALA A 374 -0.02 -6.21 -0.80
CA ALA A 374 0.88 -7.24 -0.31
C ALA A 374 2.33 -6.83 -0.57
N ASN A 375 3.18 -7.00 0.41
CA ASN A 375 4.62 -6.79 0.26
C ASN A 375 5.30 -8.13 -0.06
N VAL A 376 5.87 -8.26 -1.25
CA VAL A 376 6.54 -9.50 -1.68
C VAL A 376 7.72 -9.85 -0.78
N PHE A 377 8.39 -8.84 -0.23
CA PHE A 377 9.55 -9.03 0.66
C PHE A 377 9.17 -9.49 2.08
N GLU A 378 7.89 -9.45 2.44
CA GLU A 378 7.34 -10.04 3.66
C GLU A 378 6.85 -11.49 3.44
N ASP A 379 6.74 -11.96 2.20
CA ASP A 379 6.31 -13.33 1.92
C ASP A 379 7.35 -14.35 2.40
N PRO A 380 6.99 -15.34 3.20
CA PRO A 380 7.95 -16.33 3.71
C PRO A 380 8.75 -17.06 2.63
N ARG A 381 8.16 -17.26 1.45
CA ARG A 381 8.84 -17.90 0.31
C ARG A 381 9.90 -16.98 -0.29
N ALA A 382 9.61 -15.68 -0.37
CA ALA A 382 10.59 -14.68 -0.78
C ALA A 382 11.69 -14.50 0.27
N LEU A 383 11.34 -14.51 1.55
CA LEU A 383 12.32 -14.44 2.63
C LEU A 383 13.25 -15.66 2.66
N ASP A 384 12.76 -16.87 2.34
CA ASP A 384 13.61 -18.05 2.18
C ASP A 384 14.60 -17.88 1.01
N ALA A 385 14.13 -17.32 -0.10
CA ALA A 385 14.94 -17.04 -1.28
C ALA A 385 15.99 -15.93 -1.03
N ILE A 386 15.60 -14.87 -0.32
CA ILE A 386 16.49 -13.78 0.11
C ILE A 386 17.53 -14.28 1.08
N ALA A 387 17.16 -15.16 2.02
CA ALA A 387 18.08 -15.73 2.97
C ALA A 387 19.22 -16.51 2.30
N LEU A 388 18.92 -17.27 1.24
CA LEU A 388 19.95 -17.94 0.45
C LEU A 388 20.91 -16.94 -0.21
N LEU A 389 20.41 -15.86 -0.78
CA LEU A 389 21.26 -14.83 -1.39
C LEU A 389 22.13 -14.12 -0.35
N TRP A 390 21.59 -13.85 0.86
CA TRP A 390 22.39 -13.32 1.96
C TRP A 390 23.54 -14.26 2.35
N ASN A 391 23.33 -15.56 2.38
CA ASN A 391 24.39 -16.52 2.69
C ASN A 391 25.51 -16.55 1.63
N VAL A 392 25.24 -16.14 0.40
CA VAL A 392 26.28 -15.95 -0.62
C VAL A 392 27.13 -14.72 -0.30
N VAL A 393 26.47 -13.61 0.05
CA VAL A 393 27.09 -12.30 0.24
C VAL A 393 27.74 -12.16 1.62
N ASP A 394 27.05 -12.62 2.67
CA ASP A 394 27.47 -12.46 4.05
C ASP A 394 26.94 -13.60 4.93
N PRO A 395 27.74 -14.64 5.13
CA PRO A 395 27.35 -15.80 5.94
C PRO A 395 27.27 -15.51 7.45
N PHE A 396 27.72 -14.34 7.90
CA PHE A 396 27.63 -13.90 9.28
C PHE A 396 26.32 -13.14 9.60
N ARG A 397 25.45 -12.98 8.64
CA ARG A 397 24.06 -12.61 8.87
C ARG A 397 23.30 -13.82 9.40
N HIS A 398 23.46 -14.08 10.70
CA HIS A 398 22.97 -15.29 11.35
C HIS A 398 21.45 -15.42 11.36
N ASP A 399 20.71 -14.33 11.31
CA ASP A 399 19.29 -14.30 11.12
C ASP A 399 18.87 -15.01 9.80
N TYR A 400 19.55 -14.72 8.71
CA TYR A 400 19.33 -15.38 7.42
C TYR A 400 19.95 -16.76 7.34
N LEU A 401 21.12 -16.97 7.98
CA LEU A 401 21.72 -18.30 8.04
C LEU A 401 20.82 -19.28 8.80
N LEU A 402 20.33 -18.90 9.98
CA LEU A 402 19.37 -19.72 10.75
C LEU A 402 18.10 -20.00 9.95
N ARG A 403 17.57 -19.00 9.25
CA ARG A 403 16.42 -19.19 8.38
C ARG A 403 16.69 -20.21 7.28
N THR A 404 17.83 -20.16 6.65
CA THR A 404 18.24 -21.11 5.61
C THR A 404 18.39 -22.53 6.15
N LEU A 405 19.03 -22.66 7.31
CA LEU A 405 19.26 -23.97 7.95
C LEU A 405 17.95 -24.62 8.44
N ALA A 406 17.05 -23.83 9.00
CA ALA A 406 15.72 -24.28 9.44
C ALA A 406 14.76 -24.50 8.26
N GLY A 407 14.93 -23.72 7.20
CA GLY A 407 14.03 -23.66 6.04
C GLY A 407 14.19 -24.85 5.09
N PRO A 408 13.42 -24.83 3.98
CA PRO A 408 13.36 -25.95 3.02
C PRO A 408 14.68 -26.26 2.33
N ALA A 409 15.64 -25.33 2.34
CA ALA A 409 16.96 -25.52 1.72
C ALA A 409 17.81 -26.59 2.41
N VAL A 410 17.78 -26.63 3.74
CA VAL A 410 18.59 -27.56 4.55
C VAL A 410 17.73 -28.43 5.46
N ALA A 411 16.65 -27.88 6.00
CA ALA A 411 15.64 -28.55 6.82
C ALA A 411 16.21 -29.25 8.07
N LEU A 412 17.00 -28.51 8.86
CA LEU A 412 17.48 -28.99 10.15
C LEU A 412 16.38 -28.87 11.22
N SER A 413 16.41 -29.77 12.19
CA SER A 413 15.53 -29.70 13.36
C SER A 413 15.98 -28.61 14.34
N ASP A 414 15.06 -28.11 15.18
CA ASP A 414 15.36 -27.12 16.22
C ASP A 414 16.43 -27.61 17.17
N ALA A 415 16.45 -28.92 17.54
CA ALA A 415 17.48 -29.53 18.37
C ALA A 415 18.85 -29.48 17.69
N THR A 416 18.93 -29.76 16.39
CA THR A 416 20.15 -29.66 15.59
C THR A 416 20.66 -28.23 15.51
N LEU A 417 19.74 -27.26 15.29
CA LEU A 417 20.08 -25.85 15.26
C LEU A 417 20.61 -25.36 16.61
N ALA A 418 19.99 -25.79 17.72
CA ALA A 418 20.48 -25.49 19.06
C ALA A 418 21.91 -26.00 19.28
N THR A 419 22.22 -27.20 18.81
CA THR A 419 23.59 -27.76 18.87
C THR A 419 24.57 -26.92 18.04
N LEU A 420 24.22 -26.54 16.82
CA LEU A 420 25.06 -25.70 15.96
C LEU A 420 25.30 -24.30 16.51
N CYS A 421 24.31 -23.73 17.18
CA CYS A 421 24.44 -22.43 17.84
C CYS A 421 25.38 -22.48 19.06
N GLY A 422 25.60 -23.67 19.62
CA GLY A 422 26.39 -23.88 20.83
C GLY A 422 25.64 -23.44 22.08
N GLU A 423 26.23 -23.73 23.23
CA GLU A 423 25.75 -23.25 24.53
C GLU A 423 26.07 -21.75 24.70
N PRO A 424 25.26 -21.01 25.49
CA PRO A 424 25.64 -19.65 25.88
C PRO A 424 27.03 -19.65 26.52
N PRO A 425 27.86 -18.64 26.26
CA PRO A 425 29.19 -18.57 26.82
C PRO A 425 29.14 -18.66 28.34
N ASP A 426 30.02 -19.49 28.94
CA ASP A 426 30.12 -19.63 30.37
C ASP A 426 30.35 -18.28 31.07
N ALA A 427 29.88 -18.17 32.32
CA ALA A 427 29.98 -16.96 33.13
C ALA A 427 31.41 -16.38 33.22
N GLN A 428 32.43 -17.21 33.02
CA GLN A 428 33.84 -16.79 33.00
C GLN A 428 34.22 -15.97 31.75
N THR A 429 33.57 -16.21 30.63
CA THR A 429 33.82 -15.46 29.36
C THR A 429 33.20 -14.06 29.39
N LEU A 430 32.28 -13.84 30.31
CA LEU A 430 31.55 -12.57 30.48
C LEU A 430 32.13 -11.66 31.57
N LEU A 431 33.31 -12.01 32.12
CA LEU A 431 33.98 -11.27 33.21
C LEU A 431 34.41 -9.83 32.86
N PHE A 432 34.19 -9.38 31.64
CA PHE A 432 34.44 -8.02 31.19
C PHE A 432 33.17 -7.17 30.96
N GLU A 433 31.99 -7.72 31.21
CA GLU A 433 30.72 -6.99 31.19
C GLU A 433 30.12 -6.93 32.59
N GLU A 434 29.73 -5.73 32.99
CA GLU A 434 29.18 -5.27 34.28
C GLU A 434 28.56 -6.31 35.24
N ASP A 435 29.00 -6.25 36.49
CA ASP A 435 28.95 -7.24 37.57
C ASP A 435 27.61 -7.64 38.19
N ASP A 436 26.46 -7.11 37.73
CA ASP A 436 25.19 -7.25 38.49
C ASP A 436 24.13 -8.22 37.91
N ALA A 437 24.39 -8.92 36.82
CA ALA A 437 23.40 -9.81 36.24
C ALA A 437 23.54 -11.27 36.69
N SER A 438 22.47 -11.88 37.21
CA SER A 438 22.41 -13.28 37.56
C SER A 438 22.68 -14.19 36.32
N PRO A 439 23.21 -15.42 36.51
CA PRO A 439 23.44 -16.37 35.41
C PRO A 439 22.19 -16.61 34.52
N GLN A 440 21.00 -16.59 35.13
CA GLN A 440 19.73 -16.73 34.41
C GLN A 440 19.36 -15.47 33.58
N THR A 441 19.76 -14.29 34.07
CA THR A 441 19.60 -13.03 33.34
C THR A 441 20.60 -12.93 32.20
N ARG A 442 21.78 -13.49 32.33
CA ARG A 442 22.83 -13.59 31.30
C ARG A 442 22.42 -14.55 30.17
N ALA A 443 21.89 -15.72 30.51
CA ALA A 443 21.34 -16.67 29.54
C ALA A 443 20.17 -16.10 28.74
N LYS A 444 19.33 -15.23 29.34
CA LYS A 444 18.28 -14.49 28.64
C LYS A 444 18.78 -13.40 27.68
N ARG A 445 19.99 -12.90 27.85
CA ARG A 445 20.62 -11.89 26.97
C ARG A 445 21.41 -12.51 25.82
N TRP A 446 21.72 -13.79 25.87
CA TRP A 446 22.41 -14.47 24.79
C TRP A 446 21.46 -14.62 23.59
N ASP A 447 21.86 -14.08 22.47
CA ASP A 447 21.13 -14.17 21.20
C ASP A 447 22.00 -14.93 20.20
N PRO A 448 21.64 -16.18 19.84
CA PRO A 448 22.42 -16.98 18.90
C PRO A 448 22.59 -16.31 17.54
N ARG A 449 21.73 -15.35 17.19
CA ARG A 449 21.85 -14.59 15.95
C ARG A 449 23.03 -13.61 15.94
N ARG A 450 23.57 -13.27 17.10
CA ARG A 450 24.74 -12.41 17.27
C ARG A 450 26.05 -13.18 17.51
N ASP A 451 25.95 -14.47 17.70
CA ASP A 451 27.13 -15.33 17.94
C ASP A 451 27.74 -15.75 16.59
N LEU A 452 28.92 -15.22 16.29
CA LEU A 452 29.66 -15.51 15.05
C LEU A 452 30.07 -16.96 14.87
N ARG A 453 30.03 -17.77 15.93
CA ARG A 453 30.41 -19.20 15.89
C ARG A 453 29.59 -20.00 14.92
N LEU A 454 28.26 -19.74 14.83
CA LEU A 454 27.41 -20.45 13.90
C LEU A 454 27.89 -20.29 12.45
N GLY A 455 28.19 -19.07 12.03
CA GLY A 455 28.73 -18.81 10.70
C GLY A 455 30.05 -19.52 10.44
N TRP A 456 30.95 -19.50 11.41
CA TRP A 456 32.24 -20.21 11.31
C TRP A 456 32.07 -21.71 11.23
N ASN A 457 31.22 -22.32 12.06
CA ASN A 457 30.98 -23.77 12.06
C ASN A 457 30.42 -24.23 10.70
N VAL A 458 29.52 -23.48 10.11
CA VAL A 458 28.94 -23.81 8.80
C VAL A 458 29.94 -23.60 7.66
N ILE A 459 30.74 -22.52 7.68
CA ILE A 459 31.67 -22.18 6.59
C ILE A 459 32.92 -23.06 6.60
N ARG A 460 33.55 -23.24 7.77
CA ARG A 460 34.79 -24.02 7.90
C ARG A 460 34.58 -25.53 7.85
N GLY A 461 33.31 -25.97 8.01
CA GLY A 461 32.99 -27.39 8.06
C GLY A 461 33.53 -28.10 9.30
N GLU A 462 33.78 -27.36 10.36
CA GLU A 462 33.98 -27.91 11.69
C GLU A 462 32.65 -28.45 12.20
N ALA A 463 32.22 -29.56 11.61
CA ALA A 463 30.98 -30.20 12.01
C ALA A 463 31.17 -30.67 13.47
N ASP A 464 30.31 -30.15 14.35
CA ASP A 464 30.19 -30.64 15.71
C ASP A 464 30.03 -32.17 15.68
N PRO A 465 30.92 -32.95 16.31
CA PRO A 465 30.83 -34.40 16.33
C PRO A 465 29.50 -34.92 16.93
N SER A 466 28.77 -34.08 17.66
CA SER A 466 27.46 -34.42 18.22
C SER A 466 26.30 -34.37 17.19
N LEU A 467 26.53 -33.84 15.98
CA LEU A 467 25.53 -33.84 14.93
C LEU A 467 25.28 -35.25 14.39
N SER A 468 24.01 -35.58 14.14
CA SER A 468 23.65 -36.80 13.45
C SER A 468 24.26 -36.83 12.03
N GLU A 469 24.58 -38.02 11.53
CA GLU A 469 25.13 -38.19 10.17
C GLU A 469 24.29 -37.50 9.10
N THR A 470 22.96 -37.61 9.23
CA THR A 470 22.02 -36.95 8.31
C THR A 470 22.09 -35.41 8.37
N ALA A 471 22.19 -34.86 9.57
CA ALA A 471 22.30 -33.40 9.75
C ALA A 471 23.63 -32.89 9.20
N ARG A 472 24.72 -33.62 9.46
CA ARG A 472 26.06 -33.32 8.93
C ARG A 472 26.07 -33.33 7.40
N ALA A 473 25.55 -34.38 6.77
CA ALA A 473 25.46 -34.47 5.31
C ALA A 473 24.67 -33.31 4.68
N ARG A 474 23.58 -32.84 5.32
CA ARG A 474 22.82 -31.70 4.86
C ARG A 474 23.61 -30.39 4.93
N VAL A 475 24.33 -30.16 6.03
CA VAL A 475 25.19 -28.98 6.21
C VAL A 475 26.34 -28.98 5.21
N GLU A 476 27.00 -30.13 5.01
CA GLU A 476 28.08 -30.29 4.03
C GLU A 476 27.60 -30.04 2.59
N ARG A 477 26.44 -30.59 2.24
CA ARG A 477 25.81 -30.30 0.93
C ARG A 477 25.56 -28.80 0.75
N PHE A 478 24.97 -28.13 1.76
CA PHE A 478 24.70 -26.69 1.70
C PHE A 478 26.01 -25.91 1.54
N ARG A 479 27.07 -26.28 2.29
CA ARG A 479 28.36 -25.64 2.17
C ARG A 479 28.94 -25.76 0.74
N GLY A 480 28.92 -26.97 0.16
CA GLY A 480 29.42 -27.18 -1.20
C GLY A 480 28.67 -26.37 -2.25
N LEU A 481 27.32 -26.29 -2.14
CA LEU A 481 26.52 -25.43 -3.02
C LEU A 481 26.89 -23.95 -2.85
N ARG A 482 27.04 -23.49 -1.60
CA ARG A 482 27.39 -22.11 -1.29
C ARG A 482 28.77 -21.73 -1.88
N GLU A 483 29.78 -22.60 -1.81
CA GLU A 483 31.09 -22.36 -2.40
C GLU A 483 30.97 -22.07 -3.90
N GLY A 484 30.20 -22.87 -4.64
CA GLY A 484 29.94 -22.65 -6.06
C GLY A 484 29.18 -21.34 -6.34
N TRP A 485 28.24 -20.97 -5.49
CA TRP A 485 27.51 -19.70 -5.64
C TRP A 485 28.39 -18.47 -5.39
N VAL A 486 29.30 -18.56 -4.40
CA VAL A 486 30.28 -17.49 -4.11
C VAL A 486 31.23 -17.28 -5.30
N GLU A 487 31.72 -18.38 -5.91
CA GLU A 487 32.53 -18.30 -7.13
C GLU A 487 31.75 -17.66 -8.29
N GLY A 488 30.46 -18.02 -8.44
CA GLY A 488 29.57 -17.46 -9.45
C GLY A 488 29.27 -15.97 -9.24
N SER A 489 29.24 -15.49 -7.98
CA SER A 489 28.83 -14.13 -7.63
C SER A 489 29.68 -13.02 -8.27
N GLY A 490 30.95 -13.31 -8.56
CA GLY A 490 31.86 -12.36 -9.23
C GLY A 490 31.76 -12.34 -10.75
N ARG A 491 30.95 -13.22 -11.37
CA ARG A 491 30.89 -13.41 -12.84
C ARG A 491 29.50 -13.28 -13.42
N LEU A 492 28.46 -13.55 -12.64
CA LEU A 492 27.06 -13.57 -13.08
C LEU A 492 26.38 -12.23 -12.86
N ALA A 493 25.44 -11.89 -13.74
CA ALA A 493 24.49 -10.81 -13.49
C ALA A 493 23.60 -11.14 -12.29
N LEU A 494 23.05 -10.14 -11.61
CA LEU A 494 22.28 -10.32 -10.36
C LEU A 494 21.12 -11.31 -10.53
N GLY A 495 20.36 -11.18 -11.62
CA GLY A 495 19.25 -12.09 -11.92
C GLY A 495 19.70 -13.52 -12.19
N ASP A 496 20.84 -13.72 -12.88
CA ASP A 496 21.38 -15.04 -13.17
C ASP A 496 21.93 -15.73 -11.92
N LEU A 497 22.60 -14.96 -11.05
CA LEU A 497 23.04 -15.45 -9.75
C LEU A 497 21.85 -15.90 -8.89
N ALA A 498 20.79 -15.10 -8.86
CA ALA A 498 19.57 -15.46 -8.13
C ALA A 498 18.93 -16.74 -8.68
N ARG A 499 18.82 -16.88 -10.00
CA ARG A 499 18.30 -18.11 -10.65
C ARG A 499 19.14 -19.34 -10.28
N LEU A 500 20.47 -19.23 -10.34
CA LEU A 500 21.38 -20.33 -9.97
C LEU A 500 21.14 -20.75 -8.51
N VAL A 501 21.25 -19.81 -7.57
CA VAL A 501 21.09 -20.04 -6.13
C VAL A 501 19.74 -20.67 -5.80
N TRP A 502 18.66 -20.18 -6.39
CA TRP A 502 17.31 -20.69 -6.12
C TRP A 502 17.04 -22.05 -6.77
N SER A 503 17.56 -22.30 -7.99
CA SER A 503 17.38 -23.60 -8.67
C SER A 503 18.07 -24.74 -7.94
N GLU A 504 19.20 -24.49 -7.29
CA GLU A 504 19.97 -25.50 -6.57
C GLU A 504 19.65 -25.57 -5.07
N GLY A 505 19.30 -24.41 -4.48
CA GLY A 505 19.13 -24.28 -3.02
C GLY A 505 17.69 -24.39 -2.54
N LEU A 506 16.67 -24.10 -3.36
CA LEU A 506 15.27 -24.20 -2.96
C LEU A 506 14.64 -25.49 -3.46
N ALA A 507 14.35 -26.39 -2.55
CA ALA A 507 13.52 -27.55 -2.88
C ALA A 507 12.10 -27.11 -3.24
N PRO A 508 11.48 -27.70 -4.28
CA PRO A 508 10.07 -27.47 -4.60
C PRO A 508 9.18 -27.80 -3.39
N ARG A 509 8.21 -26.94 -3.08
CA ARG A 509 7.21 -27.22 -2.05
C ARG A 509 6.15 -28.16 -2.59
N GLY A 510 6.26 -29.45 -2.28
CA GLY A 510 5.36 -30.49 -2.78
C GLY A 510 5.74 -31.01 -4.18
N THR A 511 4.79 -31.63 -4.88
CA THR A 511 5.00 -32.04 -6.26
C THR A 511 5.08 -30.81 -7.18
N PRO A 512 5.79 -30.85 -8.32
CA PRO A 512 5.90 -29.69 -9.23
C PRO A 512 4.55 -29.13 -9.71
N ALA A 513 3.51 -29.96 -9.75
CA ALA A 513 2.16 -29.56 -10.15
C ALA A 513 1.32 -29.02 -9.00
N SER A 514 1.76 -29.15 -7.75
CA SER A 514 0.98 -28.71 -6.56
C SER A 514 0.78 -27.20 -6.52
N ALA A 515 -0.32 -26.78 -5.91
CA ALA A 515 -0.62 -25.36 -5.69
C ALA A 515 0.52 -24.65 -4.94
N ALA A 516 1.12 -25.31 -3.95
CA ALA A 516 2.23 -24.75 -3.17
C ALA A 516 3.48 -24.51 -4.03
N ALA A 517 3.86 -25.46 -4.91
CA ALA A 517 4.99 -25.30 -5.83
C ALA A 517 4.74 -24.20 -6.86
N ARG A 518 3.52 -24.13 -7.38
CA ARG A 518 3.11 -23.06 -8.32
C ARG A 518 3.17 -21.68 -7.65
N ALA A 519 2.66 -21.55 -6.43
CA ALA A 519 2.71 -20.31 -5.66
C ALA A 519 4.16 -19.90 -5.34
N GLN A 520 5.03 -20.84 -4.97
CA GLN A 520 6.46 -20.58 -4.78
C GLN A 520 7.09 -20.04 -6.07
N THR A 521 6.85 -20.69 -7.19
CA THR A 521 7.39 -20.26 -8.50
C THR A 521 6.92 -18.86 -8.86
N ALA A 522 5.64 -18.53 -8.63
CA ALA A 522 5.10 -17.19 -8.88
C ALA A 522 5.79 -16.11 -8.03
N ILE A 523 6.00 -16.37 -6.74
CA ILE A 523 6.73 -15.45 -5.85
C ILE A 523 8.19 -15.26 -6.29
N LEU A 524 8.88 -16.34 -6.66
CA LEU A 524 10.26 -16.25 -7.16
C LEU A 524 10.35 -15.44 -8.47
N ARG A 525 9.38 -15.58 -9.38
CA ARG A 525 9.32 -14.74 -10.59
C ARG A 525 9.14 -13.26 -10.27
N ARG A 526 8.26 -12.94 -9.31
CA ARG A 526 8.06 -11.55 -8.85
C ARG A 526 9.34 -10.98 -8.24
N LEU A 527 10.02 -11.77 -7.40
CA LEU A 527 11.28 -11.35 -6.79
C LEU A 527 12.38 -11.16 -7.85
N LEU A 528 12.45 -12.06 -8.83
CA LEU A 528 13.38 -11.93 -9.94
C LEU A 528 13.14 -10.66 -10.75
N ALA A 529 11.88 -10.34 -11.07
CA ALA A 529 11.54 -9.10 -11.75
C ALA A 529 11.92 -7.85 -10.93
N ARG A 530 11.95 -7.94 -9.60
CA ARG A 530 12.47 -6.86 -8.72
C ARG A 530 13.98 -6.75 -8.83
N ILE A 531 14.72 -7.86 -8.86
CA ILE A 531 16.17 -7.89 -9.06
C ILE A 531 16.53 -7.29 -10.42
N ASP A 532 15.86 -7.71 -11.49
CA ASP A 532 16.13 -7.23 -12.84
C ASP A 532 15.87 -5.71 -12.96
N ARG A 533 14.75 -5.21 -12.45
CA ARG A 533 14.45 -3.77 -12.39
C ARG A 533 15.45 -2.98 -11.51
N PHE A 534 15.94 -3.58 -10.43
CA PHE A 534 16.98 -2.94 -9.60
C PHE A 534 18.29 -2.83 -10.37
N ALA A 535 18.71 -3.89 -11.07
CA ALA A 535 19.90 -3.90 -11.88
C ALA A 535 19.83 -2.91 -13.05
N GLU A 536 18.67 -2.75 -13.69
CA GLU A 536 18.43 -1.74 -14.74
C GLU A 536 18.60 -0.31 -14.20
N ARG A 537 18.12 -0.04 -13.00
CA ARG A 537 18.24 1.28 -12.36
C ARG A 537 19.65 1.57 -11.86
N MET A 538 20.38 0.55 -11.43
CA MET A 538 21.69 0.62 -10.83
C MET A 538 22.66 -0.39 -11.48
N PRO A 539 23.17 -0.09 -12.69
CA PRO A 539 23.95 -1.07 -13.46
C PRO A 539 25.23 -1.58 -12.79
N ASN A 540 25.78 -0.81 -11.83
CA ASN A 540 27.00 -1.18 -11.08
C ASN A 540 26.70 -1.72 -9.67
N ALA A 541 25.43 -1.95 -9.34
CA ALA A 541 25.06 -2.46 -8.02
C ALA A 541 25.47 -3.91 -7.85
N THR A 542 25.80 -4.26 -6.63
CA THR A 542 26.10 -5.63 -6.19
C THR A 542 24.85 -6.32 -5.66
N MET A 543 24.93 -7.66 -5.47
CA MET A 543 23.86 -8.39 -4.79
C MET A 543 23.62 -7.87 -3.36
N ARG A 544 24.67 -7.41 -2.65
CA ARG A 544 24.53 -6.77 -1.33
C ARG A 544 23.65 -5.53 -1.40
N ASP A 545 23.83 -4.67 -2.40
CA ASP A 545 23.05 -3.44 -2.55
C ASP A 545 21.57 -3.75 -2.78
N PHE A 546 21.26 -4.77 -3.61
CA PHE A 546 19.89 -5.26 -3.77
C PHE A 546 19.30 -5.80 -2.48
N LEU A 547 20.06 -6.58 -1.71
CA LEU A 547 19.57 -7.17 -0.47
C LEU A 547 19.31 -6.13 0.62
N VAL A 548 20.10 -5.07 0.69
CA VAL A 548 19.85 -3.91 1.57
C VAL A 548 18.58 -3.15 1.12
N ASP A 549 18.40 -2.94 -0.20
CA ASP A 549 17.16 -2.36 -0.75
C ASP A 549 15.94 -3.25 -0.42
N ALA A 550 16.08 -4.57 -0.53
CA ALA A 550 15.01 -5.52 -0.19
C ALA A 550 14.61 -5.47 1.30
N GLU A 551 15.57 -5.30 2.22
CA GLU A 551 15.29 -5.09 3.65
C GLU A 551 14.55 -3.78 3.93
N ALA A 552 14.95 -2.69 3.29
CA ALA A 552 14.27 -1.41 3.38
C ALA A 552 12.82 -1.54 2.85
N ARG A 553 12.63 -2.24 1.74
CA ARG A 553 11.30 -2.51 1.14
C ARG A 553 10.44 -3.39 2.03
N ALA A 554 11.02 -4.40 2.70
CA ALA A 554 10.28 -5.24 3.64
C ALA A 554 9.67 -4.42 4.80
N GLN A 555 10.32 -3.35 5.21
CA GLN A 555 9.85 -2.45 6.27
C GLN A 555 8.91 -1.36 5.75
N SER A 556 8.87 -1.13 4.43
CA SER A 556 8.08 -0.06 3.84
C SER A 556 6.59 -0.42 3.76
N GLN A 557 5.76 0.55 4.10
CA GLN A 557 4.32 0.49 3.87
C GLN A 557 3.90 0.85 2.43
N PHE A 558 4.84 1.30 1.60
CA PHE A 558 4.59 1.73 0.22
C PHE A 558 4.83 0.61 -0.80
N GLU A 559 5.47 -0.48 -0.38
CA GLU A 559 5.69 -1.62 -1.28
C GLU A 559 4.36 -2.32 -1.59
N SER A 560 4.20 -2.73 -2.84
CA SER A 560 3.01 -3.44 -3.31
C SER A 560 3.37 -4.53 -4.31
N CYS A 561 2.56 -5.58 -4.36
CA CYS A 561 2.60 -6.59 -5.41
C CYS A 561 1.70 -6.19 -6.57
N GLU A 562 2.30 -5.89 -7.71
CA GLU A 562 1.58 -5.74 -8.97
C GLU A 562 1.06 -7.09 -9.47
N GLU A 563 -0.02 -7.05 -10.25
CA GLU A 563 -0.50 -8.24 -10.93
C GLU A 563 0.52 -8.65 -12.00
N THR A 564 1.13 -9.80 -11.83
CA THR A 564 1.82 -10.49 -12.93
C THR A 564 0.79 -11.39 -13.61
N SER A 565 1.00 -11.73 -14.87
CA SER A 565 0.11 -12.56 -15.69
C SER A 565 0.02 -14.03 -15.22
N ASP A 566 -0.18 -14.24 -13.94
CA ASP A 566 -0.27 -15.56 -13.31
C ASP A 566 -1.67 -16.15 -13.57
N ALA A 567 -1.89 -16.65 -14.78
CA ALA A 567 -3.09 -17.38 -15.12
C ALA A 567 -3.24 -18.65 -14.27
N GLY A 568 -4.47 -18.99 -13.90
CA GLY A 568 -4.79 -20.20 -13.16
C GLY A 568 -4.55 -20.13 -11.65
N PHE A 569 -4.56 -18.92 -11.08
CA PHE A 569 -4.55 -18.68 -9.62
C PHE A 569 -5.85 -18.02 -9.17
N ALA A 570 -6.40 -18.48 -8.05
CA ALA A 570 -7.39 -17.72 -7.30
C ALA A 570 -6.71 -16.46 -6.71
N ARG A 571 -7.34 -15.30 -6.87
CA ARG A 571 -6.73 -14.02 -6.49
C ARG A 571 -7.17 -13.60 -5.10
N LEU A 572 -6.22 -13.44 -4.19
CA LEU A 572 -6.41 -12.70 -2.95
C LEU A 572 -6.06 -11.25 -3.23
N ILE A 573 -7.06 -10.38 -3.38
CA ILE A 573 -6.86 -9.07 -3.98
C ILE A 573 -7.41 -7.97 -3.07
N SER A 574 -6.73 -6.81 -3.01
CA SER A 574 -7.29 -5.64 -2.34
C SER A 574 -8.39 -5.00 -3.18
N VAL A 575 -9.32 -4.29 -2.52
CA VAL A 575 -10.38 -3.53 -3.23
C VAL A 575 -9.78 -2.57 -4.26
N GLU A 576 -8.63 -1.98 -3.93
CA GLU A 576 -7.95 -1.04 -4.82
C GLU A 576 -7.36 -1.72 -6.05
N ALA A 577 -6.73 -2.87 -5.87
CA ALA A 577 -6.19 -3.65 -6.97
C ALA A 577 -7.29 -4.31 -7.83
N ALA A 578 -8.48 -4.53 -7.26
CA ALA A 578 -9.62 -5.07 -7.99
C ALA A 578 -10.30 -4.03 -8.92
N ARG A 579 -9.80 -2.78 -8.97
CA ARG A 579 -10.37 -1.74 -9.82
C ARG A 579 -10.34 -2.12 -11.30
N GLY A 580 -11.48 -1.91 -11.97
CA GLY A 580 -11.66 -2.27 -13.38
C GLY A 580 -11.77 -3.77 -13.66
N SER A 581 -11.36 -4.65 -12.73
CA SER A 581 -11.46 -6.11 -12.86
C SER A 581 -12.84 -6.64 -12.50
N GLU A 582 -13.17 -7.82 -13.01
CA GLU A 582 -14.42 -8.53 -12.75
C GLU A 582 -14.15 -10.03 -12.68
N PHE A 583 -14.87 -10.69 -11.77
CA PHE A 583 -14.71 -12.10 -11.51
C PHE A 583 -16.08 -12.79 -11.51
N ASP A 584 -16.14 -14.05 -11.87
CA ASP A 584 -17.39 -14.81 -11.79
C ASP A 584 -17.84 -14.97 -10.34
N HIS A 585 -16.87 -15.24 -9.46
CA HIS A 585 -17.10 -15.50 -8.04
C HIS A 585 -16.28 -14.56 -7.20
N VAL A 586 -16.94 -13.82 -6.30
CA VAL A 586 -16.29 -12.90 -5.36
C VAL A 586 -16.59 -13.34 -3.93
N ILE A 587 -15.56 -13.47 -3.14
CA ILE A 587 -15.63 -13.70 -1.70
C ILE A 587 -15.10 -12.44 -1.00
N VAL A 588 -15.88 -11.88 -0.06
CA VAL A 588 -15.45 -10.75 0.77
C VAL A 588 -15.35 -11.24 2.21
N PRO A 589 -14.18 -11.70 2.63
CA PRO A 589 -13.98 -12.20 3.98
C PRO A 589 -13.69 -11.06 4.96
N ASN A 590 -13.70 -11.42 6.24
CA ASN A 590 -13.31 -10.53 7.31
C ASN A 590 -14.16 -9.24 7.36
N ALA A 591 -15.46 -9.36 7.00
CA ALA A 591 -16.41 -8.24 6.94
C ALA A 591 -16.86 -7.82 8.35
N LYS A 592 -15.89 -7.31 9.15
CA LYS A 592 -16.06 -6.89 10.55
C LYS A 592 -15.28 -5.61 10.85
N PRO A 593 -15.71 -4.83 11.85
CA PRO A 593 -15.01 -3.63 12.28
C PRO A 593 -13.52 -3.87 12.59
N GLY A 594 -12.66 -3.02 12.04
CA GLY A 594 -11.21 -3.10 12.18
C GLY A 594 -10.50 -3.87 11.05
N ALA A 595 -11.26 -4.59 10.21
CA ALA A 595 -10.75 -5.26 9.03
C ALA A 595 -11.45 -4.74 7.76
N PHE A 596 -12.77 -4.92 7.65
CA PHE A 596 -13.60 -4.29 6.64
C PHE A 596 -14.98 -3.96 7.23
N PRO A 597 -15.25 -2.73 7.69
CA PRO A 597 -14.45 -1.51 7.57
C PRO A 597 -13.20 -1.48 8.44
N ARG A 598 -12.19 -0.77 7.97
CA ARG A 598 -11.02 -0.43 8.78
C ARG A 598 -11.38 0.67 9.79
N TRP A 599 -10.65 0.71 10.92
CA TRP A 599 -10.74 1.84 11.82
C TRP A 599 -10.11 3.08 11.17
N TYR A 600 -10.77 4.22 11.33
CA TYR A 600 -10.16 5.49 10.96
C TYR A 600 -8.96 5.77 11.88
N VAL A 601 -7.79 5.78 11.28
CA VAL A 601 -6.53 6.18 11.93
C VAL A 601 -6.09 7.49 11.26
N PRO A 602 -6.22 8.63 11.94
CA PRO A 602 -5.79 9.88 11.35
C PRO A 602 -4.27 9.95 11.26
N ASP A 603 -3.77 10.62 10.20
CA ASP A 603 -2.35 10.92 10.05
C ASP A 603 -1.84 11.81 11.16
N SER A 604 -0.53 11.75 11.43
CA SER A 604 0.10 12.62 12.43
C SER A 604 0.08 14.09 12.02
N PHE A 605 0.23 14.37 10.71
CA PHE A 605 0.08 15.70 10.14
C PHE A 605 -1.08 15.72 9.16
N VAL A 606 -1.95 16.67 9.31
CA VAL A 606 -3.11 16.89 8.43
C VAL A 606 -3.13 18.32 7.93
N TYR A 607 -3.63 18.51 6.74
CA TYR A 607 -3.78 19.80 6.10
C TYR A 607 -5.20 20.02 5.63
N SER A 608 -5.70 21.21 5.87
CA SER A 608 -6.98 21.67 5.34
C SER A 608 -6.88 23.17 5.05
N PRO A 609 -7.33 23.66 3.87
CA PRO A 609 -7.32 25.10 3.57
C PRO A 609 -8.06 25.94 4.61
N ASN A 610 -9.03 25.38 5.30
CA ASN A 610 -9.86 26.07 6.29
C ASN A 610 -9.29 26.07 7.72
N LEU A 611 -8.40 25.11 8.01
CA LEU A 611 -7.83 24.92 9.36
C LEU A 611 -6.33 25.16 9.40
N GLY A 612 -5.68 25.20 8.25
CA GLY A 612 -4.22 25.20 8.16
C GLY A 612 -3.62 23.80 8.32
N THR A 613 -2.40 23.74 8.81
CA THR A 613 -1.64 22.51 9.07
C THR A 613 -1.69 22.19 10.55
N VAL A 614 -2.14 21.01 10.89
CA VAL A 614 -2.36 20.58 12.27
C VAL A 614 -1.63 19.27 12.54
N ALA A 615 -0.94 19.18 13.66
CA ALA A 615 -0.38 17.93 14.16
C ALA A 615 -1.33 17.22 15.13
N LYS A 616 -1.34 15.89 15.07
CA LYS A 616 -1.97 15.04 16.09
C LYS A 616 -1.31 15.31 17.43
N ASP A 617 -2.11 15.31 18.48
CA ASP A 617 -1.59 15.43 19.86
C ASP A 617 -0.60 14.30 20.19
N ASN A 618 0.33 14.63 21.04
CA ASN A 618 1.47 13.85 21.47
C ASN A 618 1.38 12.33 21.30
N VAL A 619 2.17 11.84 20.37
CA VAL A 619 2.48 10.42 20.23
C VAL A 619 3.72 10.17 21.11
N GLY A 620 3.58 10.03 22.40
CA GLY A 620 4.77 9.69 23.18
C GLY A 620 4.64 9.57 24.69
N ASP A 621 3.83 10.37 25.36
CA ASP A 621 3.67 10.27 26.81
C ASP A 621 2.20 10.22 27.22
N ALA A 622 1.78 9.06 27.71
CA ALA A 622 0.40 8.83 28.18
C ALA A 622 0.04 9.64 29.44
N THR A 623 1.00 10.30 30.07
CA THR A 623 0.83 11.05 31.32
C THR A 623 0.59 12.55 31.12
N GLU A 624 1.05 13.14 30.00
CA GLU A 624 0.87 14.57 29.70
C GLU A 624 -0.14 14.86 28.58
N ALA A 625 -0.69 13.83 27.96
CA ALA A 625 -1.54 13.89 26.78
C ALA A 625 -2.97 14.37 27.08
N ARG A 626 -3.17 15.55 27.64
CA ARG A 626 -4.52 15.99 27.99
C ARG A 626 -5.01 17.30 27.38
N THR A 627 -4.20 17.94 26.57
CA THR A 627 -4.66 19.10 25.78
C THR A 627 -4.84 18.68 24.32
N ALA A 628 -6.00 18.06 24.02
CA ALA A 628 -6.37 17.78 22.64
C ALA A 628 -6.39 19.09 21.85
N LYS A 629 -5.66 19.14 20.71
CA LYS A 629 -5.68 20.31 19.84
C LYS A 629 -7.07 20.46 19.23
N PHE A 630 -7.68 21.59 19.43
CA PHE A 630 -9.05 21.84 19.00
C PHE A 630 -9.23 21.70 17.48
N SER A 631 -8.32 22.27 16.69
CA SER A 631 -8.32 22.16 15.24
C SER A 631 -8.21 20.70 14.75
N TYR A 632 -7.36 19.90 15.41
CA TYR A 632 -7.22 18.49 15.10
C TYR A 632 -8.50 17.69 15.41
N TYR A 633 -9.15 18.01 16.53
CA TYR A 633 -10.42 17.38 16.89
C TYR A 633 -11.51 17.64 15.83
N VAL A 634 -11.67 18.91 15.42
CA VAL A 634 -12.63 19.31 14.38
C VAL A 634 -12.33 18.58 13.06
N TYR A 635 -11.06 18.55 12.67
CA TYR A 635 -10.64 17.81 11.49
C TYR A 635 -10.97 16.32 11.59
N ARG A 636 -10.57 15.68 12.70
CA ARG A 636 -10.74 14.25 12.95
C ARG A 636 -12.21 13.82 12.88
N THR A 637 -13.11 14.60 13.45
CA THR A 637 -14.54 14.28 13.46
C THR A 637 -15.11 14.26 12.05
N LYS A 638 -14.87 15.30 11.26
CA LYS A 638 -15.34 15.39 9.87
C LYS A 638 -14.66 14.36 8.97
N ALA A 639 -13.38 14.10 9.18
CA ALA A 639 -12.64 13.12 8.38
C ALA A 639 -13.09 11.69 8.69
N ARG A 640 -13.46 11.36 9.95
CA ARG A 640 -13.98 10.04 10.31
C ARG A 640 -15.32 9.74 9.65
N GLU A 641 -16.22 10.70 9.57
CA GLU A 641 -17.50 10.54 8.88
C GLU A 641 -17.28 10.23 7.40
N ARG A 642 -16.48 11.04 6.72
CA ARG A 642 -16.13 10.83 5.31
C ARG A 642 -15.46 9.47 5.07
N TYR A 643 -14.58 9.07 5.98
CA TYR A 643 -13.89 7.79 5.91
C TYR A 643 -14.86 6.61 6.03
N ASN A 644 -15.82 6.67 6.95
CA ASN A 644 -16.83 5.62 7.10
C ASN A 644 -17.70 5.48 5.83
N ASP A 645 -18.06 6.59 5.21
CA ASP A 645 -18.79 6.58 3.94
C ASP A 645 -17.95 5.99 2.80
N GLU A 646 -16.64 6.25 2.82
CA GLU A 646 -15.71 5.68 1.85
C GLU A 646 -15.53 4.17 2.04
N GLU A 647 -15.38 3.70 3.29
CA GLU A 647 -15.32 2.26 3.59
C GLU A 647 -16.60 1.54 3.13
N ARG A 648 -17.76 2.18 3.27
CA ARG A 648 -19.04 1.65 2.75
C ARG A 648 -19.05 1.58 1.22
N ARG A 649 -18.57 2.62 0.54
CA ARG A 649 -18.44 2.61 -0.93
C ARG A 649 -17.44 1.53 -1.37
N ALA A 650 -16.31 1.40 -0.70
CA ALA A 650 -15.31 0.38 -0.97
C ALA A 650 -15.88 -1.04 -0.80
N PHE A 651 -16.67 -1.27 0.25
CA PHE A 651 -17.34 -2.56 0.46
C PHE A 651 -18.33 -2.87 -0.67
N ASN A 652 -19.20 -1.93 -1.01
CA ASN A 652 -20.15 -2.07 -2.11
C ASN A 652 -19.42 -2.27 -3.46
N TYR A 653 -18.28 -1.60 -3.65
CA TYR A 653 -17.44 -1.79 -4.83
C TYR A 653 -16.88 -3.20 -4.91
N ALA A 654 -16.42 -3.76 -3.78
CA ALA A 654 -15.93 -5.14 -3.71
C ALA A 654 -17.03 -6.14 -4.11
N LEU A 655 -18.23 -6.03 -3.53
CA LEU A 655 -19.40 -6.84 -3.92
C LEU A 655 -19.71 -6.73 -5.40
N ALA A 656 -19.55 -5.51 -5.93
CA ALA A 656 -19.83 -5.18 -7.31
C ALA A 656 -18.81 -5.77 -8.32
N ARG A 657 -17.79 -6.48 -7.93
CA ARG A 657 -16.84 -7.15 -8.84
C ARG A 657 -17.32 -8.54 -9.31
N ALA A 658 -18.33 -9.13 -8.68
CA ALA A 658 -18.84 -10.43 -9.05
C ALA A 658 -19.74 -10.39 -10.30
N ARG A 659 -19.65 -11.40 -11.13
CA ARG A 659 -20.57 -11.64 -12.26
C ARG A 659 -21.65 -12.67 -11.92
N LYS A 660 -21.33 -13.68 -11.08
CA LYS A 660 -22.25 -14.81 -10.77
C LYS A 660 -22.61 -14.90 -9.29
N THR A 661 -21.62 -15.03 -8.39
CA THR A 661 -21.87 -15.22 -6.96
C THR A 661 -21.06 -14.30 -6.07
N VAL A 662 -21.63 -13.93 -4.94
CA VAL A 662 -20.97 -13.21 -3.86
C VAL A 662 -21.12 -13.99 -2.56
N LEU A 663 -20.00 -14.21 -1.87
CA LEU A 663 -19.97 -14.73 -0.50
C LEU A 663 -19.37 -13.66 0.41
N VAL A 664 -20.08 -13.28 1.46
CA VAL A 664 -19.58 -12.38 2.50
C VAL A 664 -19.40 -13.16 3.78
N THR A 665 -18.21 -13.11 4.35
CA THR A 665 -17.91 -13.83 5.59
C THR A 665 -17.35 -12.92 6.67
N ALA A 666 -17.53 -13.32 7.92
CA ALA A 666 -16.95 -12.69 9.08
C ALA A 666 -16.73 -13.70 10.20
N TRP A 667 -15.91 -13.34 11.18
CA TRP A 667 -15.66 -14.16 12.36
C TRP A 667 -15.72 -13.34 13.64
N ASP A 668 -16.05 -14.02 14.75
CA ASP A 668 -16.11 -13.41 16.08
C ASP A 668 -14.80 -13.61 16.84
N ARG A 669 -14.43 -12.63 17.64
CA ARG A 669 -13.41 -12.85 18.66
C ARG A 669 -14.04 -13.50 19.89
N PRO A 670 -13.46 -14.60 20.43
CA PRO A 670 -14.03 -15.30 21.59
C PRO A 670 -14.08 -14.47 22.88
N THR A 671 -13.43 -13.34 22.93
CA THR A 671 -13.25 -12.54 24.14
C THR A 671 -13.71 -11.10 23.94
N ARG A 672 -14.70 -10.69 24.75
CA ARG A 672 -15.27 -9.35 24.90
C ARG A 672 -16.33 -8.97 23.88
N GLY A 673 -17.60 -9.37 24.10
CA GLY A 673 -18.83 -8.64 23.73
C GLY A 673 -18.80 -7.67 22.55
N LEU A 674 -17.94 -7.92 21.56
CA LEU A 674 -17.84 -7.09 20.37
C LEU A 674 -19.03 -7.42 19.48
N THR A 675 -19.76 -6.39 19.16
CA THR A 675 -20.87 -6.39 18.22
C THR A 675 -20.49 -7.11 16.93
N ALA A 676 -21.44 -7.83 16.36
CA ALA A 676 -21.33 -8.46 15.07
C ALA A 676 -20.80 -7.45 14.01
N PRO A 677 -20.17 -7.92 12.94
CA PRO A 677 -19.65 -7.08 11.87
C PRO A 677 -20.72 -6.18 11.28
N GLU A 678 -20.47 -4.89 11.26
CA GLU A 678 -21.46 -3.89 10.84
C GLU A 678 -22.02 -4.18 9.44
N PHE A 679 -21.18 -4.40 8.45
CA PHE A 679 -21.62 -4.64 7.07
C PHE A 679 -22.35 -5.98 6.91
N LEU A 680 -21.92 -7.02 7.60
CA LEU A 680 -22.62 -8.30 7.58
C LEU A 680 -24.00 -8.18 8.23
N GLN A 681 -24.13 -7.42 9.32
CA GLN A 681 -25.42 -7.19 9.97
C GLN A 681 -26.37 -6.36 9.09
N GLU A 682 -25.84 -5.34 8.42
CA GLU A 682 -26.62 -4.53 7.49
C GLU A 682 -27.17 -5.39 6.34
N LEU A 683 -26.33 -6.25 5.76
CA LEU A 683 -26.76 -7.20 4.73
C LEU A 683 -27.81 -8.18 5.25
N ARG A 684 -27.64 -8.71 6.46
CA ARG A 684 -28.66 -9.58 7.09
C ARG A 684 -29.97 -8.86 7.35
N ALA A 685 -29.92 -7.61 7.82
CA ALA A 685 -31.11 -6.80 8.08
C ALA A 685 -31.85 -6.42 6.79
N ALA A 686 -31.11 -6.14 5.72
CA ALA A 686 -31.68 -5.79 4.41
C ALA A 686 -32.38 -6.97 3.73
N ARG A 687 -32.05 -8.23 4.11
CA ARG A 687 -32.61 -9.48 3.56
C ARG A 687 -32.80 -9.39 2.04
N PRO A 688 -31.69 -9.24 1.29
CA PRO A 688 -31.80 -9.12 -0.15
C PRO A 688 -32.50 -10.35 -0.75
N LEU A 689 -33.37 -10.13 -1.75
CA LEU A 689 -34.02 -11.22 -2.47
C LEU A 689 -32.94 -12.19 -3.03
N GLY A 690 -33.08 -13.50 -2.72
CA GLY A 690 -32.11 -14.51 -3.13
C GLY A 690 -30.85 -14.60 -2.25
N SER A 691 -30.80 -13.93 -1.09
CA SER A 691 -29.71 -14.14 -0.13
C SER A 691 -29.92 -15.38 0.74
N GLU A 692 -28.84 -16.12 0.97
CA GLU A 692 -28.77 -17.33 1.77
C GLU A 692 -27.81 -17.10 2.95
N ASP A 693 -28.25 -17.33 4.18
CA ASP A 693 -27.40 -17.30 5.37
C ASP A 693 -26.96 -18.73 5.72
N LEU A 694 -25.70 -19.02 5.50
CA LEU A 694 -25.08 -20.32 5.73
C LEU A 694 -24.55 -20.48 7.16
N THR A 695 -24.75 -19.49 8.03
CA THR A 695 -24.27 -19.54 9.42
C THR A 695 -24.98 -20.68 10.17
N PRO A 696 -24.25 -21.60 10.82
CA PRO A 696 -24.87 -22.59 11.69
C PRO A 696 -25.69 -21.92 12.79
N ALA A 697 -26.84 -22.52 13.13
CA ALA A 697 -27.74 -21.99 14.14
C ALA A 697 -27.12 -21.96 15.55
#